data_34c5eda0e20914e7b7d2234f7f4f0085
#
_entry.id   34c5eda0e20914e7b7d2234f7f4f0085
#
_cell.length_a   1.000
_cell.length_b   1.000
_cell.length_c   1.000
_cell.angle_alpha   90.00
_cell.angle_beta   90.00
_cell.angle_gamma   90.00
#
_symmetry.space_group_name_H-M   'P 1'
#
loop_
_entity.id
_entity.type
_entity.pdbx_description
1 polymer ?
#
loop_
_entity_poly.entity_id
_entity_poly.type
_entity_poly.pdbx_seq_one_letter_code
_entity_poly.pdbx_strand_id
1 'polypeptide(L)'
;MPLTAAHRKGGSAVQWQQPGVAYCGRCNYCAEQVQSHRDLLMVGGMTTLRRKKLIADGITSIDALADLPAGTASGSVVRLRDQARMQLGRDVPDGSRTFAKDGEDHTVTFKVLPENALATIPAPSPGDIFFDFEGDPLWQDPATSQWGLEYLFGVIEAPVVDGDAAGAHAVDRPVFRPFWAHSRNEERQAFLDFLAYVEERRARYPEMHVYHYAAYEKSALRNLSVTHLAGEDIVDGWLRDGLLVDLYATARHSLRISEPSYSIKKLEPLYMGDNLRSGDVKDAGASVVAYAGYCAARDDGDAGAAAQILASISDYNEYDCLSTLRLRDWLLGLRPLKSGGTSDDGGQPAPSSSAVAAPPPLPEPEPTPEELRLQEYLAGLPDNRPWTNDERAIAMVAAATGYHRRERKQFWWEHFDRTESEIDHWSDHRNVFVVDTAEVVTDWVLAKPSARMRTRTLRLTGTMSEGSDFKPGSTWCRLYDSPVPDGLEDPLGSPTGLGFTFGTLVTAVEDHPRVAGQSMITIEERETGKVPAYPHIPVALTEDQPVRTASIEAALAELAYSVGASVPALPEHPGVDILRKVPPRFLSLSAPAAVEEDRAGAADYVTAITASLLDLDRSYLAVQGPPGTGKTYVGSHVIARLVDDGWKIGVVGQSHAVVENMLSTAIETAGVDPGRVAKKLAAPHPVLWHRTSDDDVAALLGSPGGCLVGGTAWTMTGKSVPAGSLDLLVIDEAGQFSLANTLAVARAAKRLLLLGDPQQLPQVTQGSHPEPVDESALGWLAAGHATLPSELGYFLADSWRMHPDLCRAVSVLSYEGKLEAAPAASLRSLAELPPGVETVFVDHSRNTTSSSEEAAEVVHQAQRHIGLKWIPGGDKPARALTPEDILVVAAYNAQVQLIRQALQHAGLAGVRVGTVDKFQGQEAPVVLVSMACSAVAEAPRGAEFLLNRNRINVAVSRGQWRAVIIRSPELTNYMPAKPAALEELGAFIGLSGNRVLPPKQGKFRG
;
A
#
# COMPACT_ATOMS: atom_id res chain seq x y z
N MET A 1 -0.26 -29.81 0.01
CA MET A 1 0.79 -30.48 0.85
C MET A 1 0.52 -31.98 1.05
N PRO A 2 -0.67 -32.49 1.43
CA PRO A 2 -0.91 -33.95 1.48
C PRO A 2 -0.73 -34.65 0.13
N LEU A 3 -1.11 -34.00 -0.97
CA LEU A 3 -0.99 -34.55 -2.34
C LEU A 3 0.47 -34.66 -2.80
N THR A 4 1.30 -33.68 -2.49
CA THR A 4 2.74 -33.70 -2.83
C THR A 4 3.47 -34.80 -2.06
N ALA A 5 3.12 -35.02 -0.79
CA ALA A 5 3.67 -36.10 0.02
C ALA A 5 3.21 -37.47 -0.47
N ALA A 6 1.93 -37.62 -0.90
CA ALA A 6 1.42 -38.85 -1.48
C ALA A 6 2.10 -39.16 -2.83
N HIS A 7 2.29 -38.17 -3.69
CA HIS A 7 2.98 -38.32 -4.96
C HIS A 7 4.46 -38.70 -4.79
N ARG A 8 5.20 -38.07 -3.87
CA ARG A 8 6.59 -38.40 -3.54
C ARG A 8 6.77 -39.84 -2.98
N LYS A 9 5.74 -40.39 -2.37
CA LYS A 9 5.73 -41.79 -1.86
C LYS A 9 5.25 -42.81 -2.88
N GLY A 10 5.15 -42.46 -4.17
CA GLY A 10 4.73 -43.41 -5.23
C GLY A 10 3.22 -43.64 -5.27
N GLY A 11 2.43 -42.68 -4.74
CA GLY A 11 0.97 -42.71 -4.82
C GLY A 11 0.45 -42.29 -6.20
N SER A 12 -0.89 -42.31 -6.34
CA SER A 12 -1.62 -42.03 -7.59
C SER A 12 -1.21 -40.68 -8.20
N ALA A 13 -1.18 -40.59 -9.53
CA ALA A 13 -0.97 -39.34 -10.26
C ALA A 13 -2.04 -38.32 -9.86
N VAL A 14 -1.61 -37.07 -9.74
CA VAL A 14 -2.51 -35.94 -9.49
C VAL A 14 -3.44 -35.80 -10.69
N GLN A 15 -4.76 -35.77 -10.44
CA GLN A 15 -5.76 -35.63 -11.48
C GLN A 15 -6.19 -34.18 -11.64
N TRP A 16 -6.53 -33.79 -12.88
CA TRP A 16 -7.12 -32.48 -13.18
C TRP A 16 -8.43 -32.30 -12.40
N GLN A 17 -8.64 -31.12 -11.83
CA GLN A 17 -9.79 -30.76 -10.98
C GLN A 17 -9.87 -31.51 -9.63
N GLN A 18 -8.86 -32.27 -9.24
CA GLN A 18 -8.82 -32.90 -7.94
C GLN A 18 -8.84 -31.82 -6.83
N PRO A 19 -9.65 -31.98 -5.75
CA PRO A 19 -9.64 -31.04 -4.63
C PRO A 19 -8.25 -30.78 -4.08
N GLY A 20 -7.88 -29.50 -3.95
CA GLY A 20 -6.54 -29.07 -3.50
C GLY A 20 -5.49 -28.95 -4.61
N VAL A 21 -5.85 -29.17 -5.89
CA VAL A 21 -5.00 -28.88 -7.05
C VAL A 21 -5.42 -27.55 -7.66
N ALA A 22 -4.53 -26.55 -7.59
CA ALA A 22 -4.76 -25.25 -8.18
C ALA A 22 -4.21 -25.18 -9.62
N TYR A 23 -4.95 -24.55 -10.48
CA TYR A 23 -4.49 -24.12 -11.81
C TYR A 23 -3.43 -23.00 -11.65
N CYS A 24 -2.24 -23.17 -12.23
CA CYS A 24 -1.16 -22.21 -12.07
C CYS A 24 -1.15 -21.09 -13.14
N GLY A 25 -1.86 -21.27 -14.26
CA GLY A 25 -1.92 -20.32 -15.38
C GLY A 25 -0.63 -20.12 -16.19
N ARG A 26 0.47 -20.84 -15.84
CA ARG A 26 1.80 -20.53 -16.39
C ARG A 26 2.55 -21.76 -16.95
N CYS A 27 2.17 -22.98 -16.61
CA CYS A 27 2.92 -24.15 -17.05
C CYS A 27 2.23 -24.87 -18.19
N ASN A 28 3.02 -25.50 -19.07
CA ASN A 28 2.52 -26.26 -20.23
C ASN A 28 1.57 -27.39 -19.82
N TYR A 29 1.84 -28.06 -18.70
CA TYR A 29 0.94 -29.09 -18.20
C TYR A 29 -0.48 -28.57 -17.94
N CYS A 30 -0.61 -27.43 -17.26
CA CYS A 30 -1.93 -26.82 -17.05
C CYS A 30 -2.57 -26.43 -18.38
N ALA A 31 -1.83 -25.86 -19.32
CA ALA A 31 -2.33 -25.50 -20.64
C ALA A 31 -2.86 -26.74 -21.41
N GLU A 32 -2.09 -27.85 -21.41
CA GLU A 32 -2.50 -29.12 -22.04
C GLU A 32 -3.75 -29.69 -21.35
N GLN A 33 -3.84 -29.63 -20.04
CA GLN A 33 -5.02 -30.11 -19.31
C GLN A 33 -6.27 -29.29 -19.62
N VAL A 34 -6.14 -27.96 -19.70
CA VAL A 34 -7.23 -27.06 -20.12
C VAL A 34 -7.74 -27.44 -21.50
N GLN A 35 -6.85 -27.67 -22.45
CA GLN A 35 -7.22 -28.04 -23.83
C GLN A 35 -7.83 -29.45 -23.89
N SER A 36 -7.18 -30.44 -23.29
CA SER A 36 -7.61 -31.86 -23.38
C SER A 36 -8.96 -32.09 -22.71
N HIS A 37 -9.27 -31.37 -21.65
CA HIS A 37 -10.56 -31.46 -20.94
C HIS A 37 -11.60 -30.46 -21.46
N ARG A 38 -11.27 -29.63 -22.45
CA ARG A 38 -12.14 -28.55 -22.94
C ARG A 38 -12.68 -27.73 -21.78
N ASP A 39 -11.77 -27.41 -20.86
CA ASP A 39 -12.09 -26.77 -19.58
C ASP A 39 -12.70 -25.38 -19.78
N LEU A 40 -13.48 -24.93 -18.81
CA LEU A 40 -14.07 -23.58 -18.80
C LEU A 40 -13.05 -22.46 -18.96
N LEU A 41 -11.78 -22.67 -18.56
CA LEU A 41 -10.71 -21.70 -18.74
C LEU A 41 -10.34 -21.41 -20.23
N MET A 42 -10.90 -22.17 -21.17
CA MET A 42 -10.83 -21.83 -22.59
C MET A 42 -11.71 -20.64 -22.97
N VAL A 43 -12.71 -20.31 -22.14
CA VAL A 43 -13.68 -19.25 -22.44
C VAL A 43 -13.07 -17.89 -22.12
N GLY A 44 -13.07 -16.98 -23.09
CA GLY A 44 -12.62 -15.61 -22.88
C GLY A 44 -13.38 -14.91 -21.75
N GLY A 45 -12.63 -14.32 -20.80
CA GLY A 45 -13.20 -13.70 -19.58
C GLY A 45 -13.62 -14.67 -18.48
N MET A 46 -13.24 -15.98 -18.59
CA MET A 46 -13.42 -16.94 -17.51
C MET A 46 -12.34 -16.75 -16.45
N THR A 47 -12.76 -16.47 -15.22
CA THR A 47 -11.88 -16.37 -14.08
C THR A 47 -11.83 -17.67 -13.30
N THR A 48 -10.78 -17.89 -12.50
CA THR A 48 -10.65 -19.09 -11.68
C THR A 48 -11.77 -19.21 -10.65
N LEU A 49 -12.23 -18.07 -10.13
CA LEU A 49 -13.35 -18.02 -9.19
C LEU A 49 -14.68 -18.41 -9.85
N ARG A 50 -14.99 -17.82 -11.02
CA ARG A 50 -16.20 -18.15 -11.79
C ARG A 50 -16.19 -19.60 -12.24
N ARG A 51 -15.04 -20.11 -12.71
CA ARG A 51 -14.85 -21.53 -13.03
C ARG A 51 -15.21 -22.42 -11.85
N LYS A 52 -14.70 -22.11 -10.64
CA LYS A 52 -14.99 -22.88 -9.42
C LYS A 52 -16.49 -22.90 -9.10
N LYS A 53 -17.19 -21.77 -9.25
CA LYS A 53 -18.65 -21.68 -9.07
C LYS A 53 -19.39 -22.54 -10.10
N LEU A 54 -19.07 -22.41 -11.38
CA LEU A 54 -19.70 -23.18 -12.46
C LEU A 54 -19.48 -24.70 -12.32
N ILE A 55 -18.28 -25.12 -11.90
CA ILE A 55 -17.98 -26.53 -11.62
C ILE A 55 -18.85 -27.04 -10.45
N ALA A 56 -19.04 -26.25 -9.40
CA ALA A 56 -19.91 -26.59 -8.28
C ALA A 56 -21.39 -26.75 -8.71
N ASP A 57 -21.81 -25.97 -9.71
CA ASP A 57 -23.14 -26.05 -10.34
C ASP A 57 -23.26 -27.18 -11.41
N GLY A 58 -22.19 -27.98 -11.59
CA GLY A 58 -22.15 -29.10 -12.52
C GLY A 58 -21.76 -28.74 -13.96
N ILE A 59 -21.38 -27.51 -14.23
CA ILE A 59 -20.94 -27.04 -15.54
C ILE A 59 -19.41 -27.13 -15.58
N THR A 60 -18.86 -28.11 -16.32
CA THR A 60 -17.43 -28.45 -16.22
C THR A 60 -16.61 -28.20 -17.51
N SER A 61 -17.27 -27.84 -18.61
CA SER A 61 -16.58 -27.62 -19.90
C SER A 61 -17.18 -26.43 -20.68
N ILE A 62 -16.40 -25.93 -21.65
CA ILE A 62 -16.86 -24.87 -22.56
C ILE A 62 -18.14 -25.29 -23.30
N ASP A 63 -18.25 -26.58 -23.68
CA ASP A 63 -19.42 -27.10 -24.37
C ASP A 63 -20.66 -27.08 -23.49
N ALA A 64 -20.52 -27.55 -22.23
CA ALA A 64 -21.62 -27.54 -21.26
C ALA A 64 -22.11 -26.12 -20.98
N LEU A 65 -21.19 -25.17 -20.94
CA LEU A 65 -21.53 -23.75 -20.75
C LEU A 65 -22.27 -23.18 -21.96
N ALA A 66 -21.78 -23.46 -23.18
CA ALA A 66 -22.41 -23.00 -24.43
C ALA A 66 -23.81 -23.55 -24.64
N ASP A 67 -24.11 -24.75 -24.09
CA ASP A 67 -25.41 -25.44 -24.23
C ASP A 67 -26.44 -25.00 -23.18
N LEU A 68 -26.10 -24.10 -22.25
CA LEU A 68 -27.07 -23.57 -21.31
C LEU A 68 -28.25 -22.91 -22.02
N PRO A 69 -29.51 -23.28 -21.68
CA PRO A 69 -30.68 -22.68 -22.31
C PRO A 69 -30.78 -21.17 -22.06
N ALA A 70 -31.34 -20.45 -23.01
CA ALA A 70 -31.65 -19.04 -22.83
C ALA A 70 -32.63 -18.85 -21.65
N GLY A 71 -32.31 -17.92 -20.75
CA GLY A 71 -33.14 -17.61 -19.58
C GLY A 71 -32.87 -18.45 -18.32
N THR A 72 -31.97 -19.44 -18.34
CA THR A 72 -31.56 -20.22 -17.16
C THR A 72 -30.39 -19.60 -16.41
N ALA A 73 -29.66 -18.72 -17.05
CA ALA A 73 -28.50 -18.00 -16.48
C ALA A 73 -28.80 -16.50 -16.40
N SER A 74 -28.16 -15.81 -15.47
CA SER A 74 -28.27 -14.35 -15.30
C SER A 74 -26.90 -13.67 -15.25
N GLY A 75 -26.86 -12.37 -15.52
CA GLY A 75 -25.67 -11.54 -15.36
C GLY A 75 -24.45 -12.06 -16.12
N SER A 76 -23.33 -12.19 -15.42
CA SER A 76 -22.04 -12.57 -16.01
C SER A 76 -22.03 -13.97 -16.66
N VAL A 77 -22.85 -14.90 -16.16
CA VAL A 77 -22.91 -16.27 -16.76
C VAL A 77 -23.51 -16.25 -18.17
N VAL A 78 -24.44 -15.35 -18.46
CA VAL A 78 -24.96 -15.15 -19.82
C VAL A 78 -23.86 -14.70 -20.77
N ARG A 79 -23.05 -13.72 -20.33
CA ARG A 79 -21.92 -13.23 -21.12
C ARG A 79 -20.91 -14.35 -21.46
N LEU A 80 -20.56 -15.16 -20.46
CA LEU A 80 -19.63 -16.28 -20.64
C LEU A 80 -20.22 -17.40 -21.50
N ARG A 81 -21.51 -17.72 -21.38
CA ARG A 81 -22.21 -18.67 -22.27
C ARG A 81 -22.13 -18.22 -23.72
N ASP A 82 -22.46 -16.98 -23.96
CA ASP A 82 -22.45 -16.41 -25.31
C ASP A 82 -21.03 -16.29 -25.88
N GLN A 83 -20.02 -16.01 -25.02
CA GLN A 83 -18.62 -16.07 -25.41
C GLN A 83 -18.20 -17.50 -25.79
N ALA A 84 -18.58 -18.50 -25.01
CA ALA A 84 -18.34 -19.91 -25.31
C ALA A 84 -18.99 -20.32 -26.63
N ARG A 85 -20.23 -19.86 -26.92
CA ARG A 85 -20.94 -20.12 -28.18
C ARG A 85 -20.20 -19.53 -29.37
N MET A 86 -19.72 -18.30 -29.25
CA MET A 86 -18.93 -17.62 -30.29
C MET A 86 -17.63 -18.37 -30.60
N GLN A 87 -16.89 -18.76 -29.56
CA GLN A 87 -15.64 -19.52 -29.69
C GLN A 87 -15.85 -20.93 -30.32
N LEU A 88 -17.01 -21.52 -30.09
CA LEU A 88 -17.38 -22.81 -30.70
C LEU A 88 -18.08 -22.68 -32.09
N GLY A 89 -18.16 -21.47 -32.61
CA GLY A 89 -18.83 -21.24 -33.92
C GLY A 89 -20.34 -21.50 -33.87
N ARG A 90 -20.97 -21.41 -32.71
CA ARG A 90 -22.43 -21.67 -32.53
C ARG A 90 -23.26 -20.39 -32.60
N ASP A 91 -22.63 -19.25 -32.82
CA ASP A 91 -23.26 -17.94 -33.03
C ASP A 91 -23.01 -17.44 -34.44
N VAL A 92 -23.91 -16.56 -34.93
CA VAL A 92 -23.77 -15.94 -36.27
C VAL A 92 -22.89 -14.69 -36.11
N PRO A 93 -21.71 -14.62 -36.73
CA PRO A 93 -20.84 -13.45 -36.67
C PRO A 93 -21.32 -12.32 -37.56
N ASP A 94 -20.95 -11.06 -37.25
CA ASP A 94 -21.15 -9.91 -38.13
C ASP A 94 -20.03 -9.76 -39.16
N GLY A 95 -18.85 -10.35 -38.89
CA GLY A 95 -17.73 -10.40 -39.81
C GLY A 95 -16.68 -11.43 -39.41
N SER A 96 -15.83 -11.74 -40.38
CA SER A 96 -14.74 -12.72 -40.21
C SER A 96 -13.56 -12.42 -41.11
N ARG A 97 -12.38 -12.89 -40.68
CA ARG A 97 -11.18 -12.90 -41.52
C ARG A 97 -10.42 -14.20 -41.39
N THR A 98 -10.03 -14.77 -42.56
CA THR A 98 -9.15 -15.94 -42.62
C THR A 98 -7.75 -15.51 -43.01
N PHE A 99 -6.73 -16.06 -42.36
CA PHE A 99 -5.32 -15.81 -42.61
C PHE A 99 -4.50 -17.08 -42.36
N ALA A 100 -3.37 -17.21 -43.04
CA ALA A 100 -2.46 -18.32 -42.82
C ALA A 100 -1.66 -18.14 -41.50
N LYS A 101 -1.68 -19.15 -40.66
CA LYS A 101 -0.86 -19.21 -39.44
C LYS A 101 -0.25 -20.61 -39.32
N ASP A 102 1.06 -20.68 -39.19
CA ASP A 102 1.82 -21.95 -39.09
C ASP A 102 1.52 -22.94 -40.24
N GLY A 103 1.15 -22.41 -41.41
CA GLY A 103 0.83 -23.20 -42.59
C GLY A 103 -0.62 -23.71 -42.67
N GLU A 104 -1.47 -23.33 -41.73
CA GLU A 104 -2.90 -23.66 -41.72
C GLU A 104 -3.75 -22.39 -41.81
N ASP A 105 -4.94 -22.51 -42.39
CA ASP A 105 -5.93 -21.42 -42.44
C ASP A 105 -6.59 -21.25 -41.08
N HIS A 106 -6.42 -20.09 -40.49
CA HIS A 106 -7.05 -19.69 -39.24
C HIS A 106 -8.08 -18.60 -39.48
N THR A 107 -9.30 -18.76 -38.92
CA THR A 107 -10.37 -17.78 -39.08
C THR A 107 -10.78 -17.16 -37.75
N VAL A 108 -10.66 -15.84 -37.67
CA VAL A 108 -11.19 -15.06 -36.55
C VAL A 108 -12.52 -14.42 -36.95
N THR A 109 -13.52 -14.56 -36.11
CA THR A 109 -14.86 -14.00 -36.32
C THR A 109 -15.18 -13.02 -35.19
N PHE A 110 -16.00 -12.02 -35.44
CA PHE A 110 -16.49 -11.07 -34.45
C PHE A 110 -17.97 -10.76 -34.58
N LYS A 111 -18.56 -10.27 -33.51
CA LYS A 111 -19.93 -9.78 -33.43
C LYS A 111 -19.96 -8.49 -32.62
N VAL A 112 -20.63 -7.47 -33.12
CA VAL A 112 -20.86 -6.22 -32.39
C VAL A 112 -21.99 -6.42 -31.39
N LEU A 113 -21.78 -6.04 -30.13
CA LEU A 113 -22.79 -6.19 -29.08
C LEU A 113 -23.88 -5.13 -29.24
N PRO A 114 -25.17 -5.47 -28.95
CA PRO A 114 -26.27 -4.50 -29.01
C PRO A 114 -26.05 -3.29 -28.08
N GLU A 115 -25.60 -3.53 -26.86
CA GLU A 115 -25.13 -2.52 -25.92
C GLU A 115 -23.62 -2.49 -26.01
N ASN A 116 -23.06 -1.46 -26.63
CA ASN A 116 -21.63 -1.36 -26.90
C ASN A 116 -21.07 0.04 -26.59
N ALA A 117 -19.79 0.08 -26.35
CA ALA A 117 -19.04 1.28 -25.99
C ALA A 117 -18.43 2.03 -27.21
N LEU A 118 -18.75 1.64 -28.44
CA LEU A 118 -18.15 2.28 -29.61
C LEU A 118 -18.40 3.80 -29.68
N ALA A 119 -19.53 4.25 -29.16
CA ALA A 119 -19.87 5.68 -29.12
C ALA A 119 -18.98 6.48 -28.15
N THR A 120 -18.30 5.84 -27.18
CA THR A 120 -17.42 6.53 -26.23
C THR A 120 -16.05 6.85 -26.80
N ILE A 121 -15.63 6.22 -27.91
CA ILE A 121 -14.39 6.60 -28.59
C ILE A 121 -14.49 8.04 -29.03
N PRO A 122 -13.56 8.94 -28.65
CA PRO A 122 -13.60 10.33 -29.08
C PRO A 122 -13.61 10.51 -30.60
N ALA A 123 -14.04 11.68 -31.05
CA ALA A 123 -13.90 12.04 -32.47
C ALA A 123 -12.41 12.19 -32.82
N PRO A 124 -11.95 11.67 -33.97
CA PRO A 124 -10.54 11.80 -34.36
C PRO A 124 -10.08 13.25 -34.42
N SER A 125 -8.92 13.53 -33.86
CA SER A 125 -8.24 14.82 -33.87
C SER A 125 -6.91 14.72 -34.62
N PRO A 126 -6.49 15.74 -35.37
CA PRO A 126 -5.15 15.79 -35.96
C PRO A 126 -4.01 15.72 -34.94
N GLY A 127 -4.34 16.00 -33.67
CA GLY A 127 -3.41 15.90 -32.54
C GLY A 127 -3.27 14.50 -31.97
N ASP A 128 -4.15 13.57 -32.31
CA ASP A 128 -4.16 12.22 -31.72
C ASP A 128 -2.82 11.51 -31.87
N ILE A 129 -2.41 10.82 -30.81
CA ILE A 129 -1.23 9.96 -30.79
C ILE A 129 -1.57 8.56 -30.29
N PHE A 130 -0.77 7.58 -30.71
CA PHE A 130 -0.90 6.16 -30.39
C PHE A 130 0.38 5.72 -29.74
N PHE A 131 0.29 5.18 -28.55
CA PHE A 131 1.36 5.12 -27.59
C PHE A 131 1.51 3.71 -27.02
N ASP A 132 2.75 3.25 -26.86
CA ASP A 132 3.10 1.97 -26.27
C ASP A 132 4.46 2.03 -25.57
N PHE A 133 4.59 1.31 -24.44
CA PHE A 133 5.81 1.17 -23.66
C PHE A 133 6.49 -0.17 -23.90
N GLU A 134 7.85 -0.14 -23.89
CA GLU A 134 8.65 -1.35 -23.74
C GLU A 134 9.49 -1.25 -22.47
N GLY A 135 9.36 -2.25 -21.58
CA GLY A 135 10.06 -2.28 -20.30
C GLY A 135 10.69 -3.63 -20.02
N ASP A 136 11.78 -3.61 -19.26
CA ASP A 136 12.43 -4.79 -18.70
C ASP A 136 12.25 -4.83 -17.18
N PRO A 137 11.32 -5.63 -16.65
CA PRO A 137 11.11 -5.75 -15.21
C PRO A 137 12.27 -6.44 -14.48
N LEU A 138 13.17 -7.09 -15.22
CA LEU A 138 14.33 -7.83 -14.69
C LEU A 138 15.62 -6.99 -14.73
N TRP A 139 15.60 -5.82 -15.35
CA TRP A 139 16.73 -4.90 -15.32
C TRP A 139 16.92 -4.37 -13.90
N GLN A 140 18.16 -4.28 -13.45
CA GLN A 140 18.48 -3.77 -12.12
C GLN A 140 19.42 -2.57 -12.22
N ASP A 141 19.03 -1.45 -11.62
CA ASP A 141 19.89 -0.27 -11.56
C ASP A 141 21.17 -0.56 -10.74
N PRO A 142 22.36 -0.41 -11.33
CA PRO A 142 23.62 -0.67 -10.63
C PRO A 142 23.84 0.21 -9.40
N ALA A 143 23.28 1.43 -9.39
CA ALA A 143 23.52 2.40 -8.33
C ALA A 143 22.56 2.22 -7.14
N THR A 144 21.28 1.94 -7.41
CA THR A 144 20.23 1.86 -6.38
C THR A 144 19.74 0.45 -6.12
N SER A 145 20.08 -0.52 -6.99
CA SER A 145 19.55 -1.90 -7.01
C SER A 145 18.02 -1.98 -7.15
N GLN A 146 17.37 -0.94 -7.61
CA GLN A 146 15.95 -0.97 -7.94
C GLN A 146 15.71 -1.76 -9.23
N TRP A 147 14.64 -2.53 -9.27
CA TRP A 147 14.24 -3.33 -10.42
C TRP A 147 13.32 -2.57 -11.36
N GLY A 148 13.35 -3.00 -12.64
CA GLY A 148 12.52 -2.47 -13.70
C GLY A 148 13.12 -1.23 -14.39
N LEU A 149 12.97 -1.16 -15.70
CA LEU A 149 13.34 0.00 -16.55
C LEU A 149 12.36 0.04 -17.72
N GLU A 150 11.68 1.16 -17.90
CA GLU A 150 10.96 1.45 -19.13
C GLU A 150 11.97 2.03 -20.15
N TYR A 151 12.43 1.16 -21.07
CA TYR A 151 13.55 1.54 -21.94
C TYR A 151 13.14 2.18 -23.26
N LEU A 152 11.85 2.12 -23.63
CA LEU A 152 11.33 2.74 -24.85
C LEU A 152 9.89 3.23 -24.65
N PHE A 153 9.65 4.49 -24.96
CA PHE A 153 8.34 5.12 -25.05
C PHE A 153 8.09 5.40 -26.54
N GLY A 154 7.25 4.61 -27.19
CA GLY A 154 6.96 4.74 -28.60
C GLY A 154 5.67 5.49 -28.88
N VAL A 155 5.69 6.38 -29.84
CA VAL A 155 4.54 7.18 -30.24
C VAL A 155 4.41 7.17 -31.76
N ILE A 156 3.17 6.95 -32.25
CA ILE A 156 2.80 7.26 -33.63
C ILE A 156 1.85 8.45 -33.64
N GLU A 157 2.15 9.43 -34.50
CA GLU A 157 1.27 10.58 -34.79
C GLU A 157 0.22 10.23 -35.86
N ALA A 158 -1.04 10.62 -35.63
CA ALA A 158 -2.09 10.45 -36.64
C ALA A 158 -1.73 11.23 -37.91
N PRO A 159 -1.98 10.67 -39.10
CA PRO A 159 -1.78 11.39 -40.39
C PRO A 159 -2.64 12.65 -40.42
N VAL A 160 -2.04 13.80 -40.71
CA VAL A 160 -2.78 15.07 -40.91
C VAL A 160 -3.34 15.07 -42.34
N VAL A 161 -4.65 15.04 -42.46
CA VAL A 161 -5.32 15.28 -43.77
C VAL A 161 -5.50 16.79 -43.89
N ASP A 162 -4.56 17.45 -44.57
CA ASP A 162 -4.71 18.88 -44.90
C ASP A 162 -5.89 19.06 -45.89
N GLY A 163 -6.99 19.64 -45.38
CA GLY A 163 -8.26 19.78 -46.12
C GLY A 163 -8.33 20.89 -47.17
N ASP A 164 -7.28 21.70 -47.49
CA ASP A 164 -7.40 22.89 -48.32
C ASP A 164 -6.24 23.19 -49.28
N ALA A 165 -5.50 22.19 -49.75
CA ALA A 165 -4.55 22.43 -50.83
C ALA A 165 -4.72 21.41 -51.95
N ALA A 166 -5.38 21.83 -53.01
CA ALA A 166 -5.38 21.11 -54.28
C ALA A 166 -3.93 20.98 -54.79
N GLY A 167 -3.25 19.89 -54.40
CA GLY A 167 -1.88 19.60 -54.84
C GLY A 167 -0.91 19.12 -53.73
N ALA A 168 -1.31 18.97 -52.47
CA ALA A 168 -0.46 18.44 -51.46
C ALA A 168 -0.40 16.91 -51.52
N HIS A 169 0.78 16.34 -51.69
CA HIS A 169 1.04 14.92 -51.51
C HIS A 169 0.72 14.57 -50.06
N ALA A 170 -0.28 13.72 -49.85
CA ALA A 170 -0.56 13.12 -48.57
C ALA A 170 0.76 12.52 -48.01
N VAL A 171 1.18 12.89 -46.80
CA VAL A 171 2.23 12.17 -46.07
C VAL A 171 1.60 10.84 -45.69
N ASP A 172 1.81 9.82 -46.52
CA ASP A 172 1.08 8.55 -46.51
C ASP A 172 1.56 7.59 -45.41
N ARG A 173 2.46 8.04 -44.52
CA ARG A 173 2.98 7.22 -43.41
C ARG A 173 2.90 7.97 -42.08
N PRO A 174 2.33 7.31 -41.05
CA PRO A 174 2.43 7.81 -39.68
C PRO A 174 3.90 8.02 -39.29
N VAL A 175 4.18 9.05 -38.52
CA VAL A 175 5.55 9.33 -38.02
C VAL A 175 5.72 8.63 -36.71
N PHE A 176 6.71 7.74 -36.63
CA PHE A 176 7.10 7.11 -35.36
C PHE A 176 8.14 7.97 -34.63
N ARG A 177 7.95 8.14 -33.33
CA ARG A 177 8.82 8.90 -32.44
C ARG A 177 9.18 8.07 -31.20
N PRO A 178 10.39 7.53 -31.12
CA PRO A 178 10.87 6.82 -29.95
C PRO A 178 11.53 7.76 -28.92
N PHE A 179 11.28 7.53 -27.62
CA PHE A 179 12.03 8.11 -26.52
C PHE A 179 12.76 6.95 -25.82
N TRP A 180 14.07 6.89 -25.97
CA TRP A 180 14.90 5.80 -25.44
C TRP A 180 15.48 6.12 -24.08
N ALA A 181 15.63 5.08 -23.24
CA ALA A 181 16.32 5.14 -21.96
C ALA A 181 17.12 3.86 -21.71
N HIS A 182 18.37 3.97 -21.32
CA HIS A 182 19.24 2.83 -21.04
C HIS A 182 19.82 2.87 -19.62
N SER A 183 19.34 3.80 -18.81
CA SER A 183 19.66 3.96 -17.41
C SER A 183 18.50 4.66 -16.69
N ARG A 184 18.49 4.61 -15.37
CA ARG A 184 17.46 5.28 -14.55
C ARG A 184 17.40 6.80 -14.79
N ASN A 185 18.54 7.45 -15.01
CA ASN A 185 18.59 8.89 -15.32
C ASN A 185 18.04 9.19 -16.70
N GLU A 186 18.33 8.34 -17.69
CA GLU A 186 17.77 8.49 -19.03
C GLU A 186 16.30 8.20 -19.06
N GLU A 187 15.80 7.25 -18.26
CA GLU A 187 14.36 6.97 -18.10
C GLU A 187 13.61 8.21 -17.56
N ARG A 188 14.19 8.86 -16.55
CA ARG A 188 13.66 10.14 -16.05
C ARG A 188 13.61 11.19 -17.16
N GLN A 189 14.67 11.33 -17.95
CA GLN A 189 14.72 12.31 -19.02
C GLN A 189 13.74 11.97 -20.13
N ALA A 190 13.70 10.72 -20.58
CA ALA A 190 12.74 10.26 -21.61
C ALA A 190 11.29 10.47 -21.17
N PHE A 191 11.00 10.22 -19.88
CA PHE A 191 9.69 10.49 -19.29
C PHE A 191 9.33 11.98 -19.34
N LEU A 192 10.24 12.87 -18.91
CA LEU A 192 10.01 14.32 -18.95
C LEU A 192 9.88 14.85 -20.40
N ASP A 193 10.69 14.33 -21.32
CA ASP A 193 10.62 14.70 -22.74
C ASP A 193 9.30 14.26 -23.37
N PHE A 194 8.81 13.07 -23.01
CA PHE A 194 7.50 12.58 -23.42
C PHE A 194 6.36 13.45 -22.86
N LEU A 195 6.40 13.79 -21.56
CA LEU A 195 5.40 14.69 -20.98
C LEU A 195 5.40 16.05 -21.67
N ALA A 196 6.56 16.65 -21.88
CA ALA A 196 6.68 17.95 -22.56
C ALA A 196 6.17 17.89 -24.00
N TYR A 197 6.47 16.80 -24.72
CA TYR A 197 5.97 16.57 -26.08
C TYR A 197 4.43 16.52 -26.13
N VAL A 198 3.81 15.78 -25.20
CA VAL A 198 2.34 15.66 -25.16
C VAL A 198 1.70 17.00 -24.80
N GLU A 199 2.24 17.74 -23.82
CA GLU A 199 1.73 19.05 -23.42
C GLU A 199 1.87 20.09 -24.56
N GLU A 200 3.00 20.14 -25.26
CA GLU A 200 3.17 21.01 -26.43
C GLU A 200 2.13 20.67 -27.52
N ARG A 201 1.93 19.38 -27.75
CA ARG A 201 0.97 18.91 -28.74
C ARG A 201 -0.47 19.21 -28.35
N ARG A 202 -0.82 19.04 -27.07
CA ARG A 202 -2.11 19.38 -26.49
C ARG A 202 -2.41 20.88 -26.56
N ALA A 203 -1.42 21.73 -26.34
CA ALA A 203 -1.56 23.16 -26.51
C ALA A 203 -1.91 23.56 -27.96
N ARG A 204 -1.40 22.79 -28.94
CA ARG A 204 -1.70 23.00 -30.37
C ARG A 204 -3.02 22.37 -30.80
N TYR A 205 -3.39 21.22 -30.20
CA TYR A 205 -4.59 20.45 -30.50
C TYR A 205 -5.34 20.11 -29.21
N PRO A 206 -6.12 21.03 -28.65
CA PRO A 206 -6.80 20.84 -27.35
C PRO A 206 -7.74 19.63 -27.28
N GLU A 207 -8.29 19.20 -28.42
CA GLU A 207 -9.20 18.04 -28.53
C GLU A 207 -8.47 16.75 -28.87
N MET A 208 -7.14 16.66 -28.70
CA MET A 208 -6.38 15.44 -28.94
C MET A 208 -6.57 14.42 -27.84
N HIS A 209 -6.30 13.16 -28.19
CA HIS A 209 -6.26 12.06 -27.22
C HIS A 209 -4.99 11.23 -27.41
N VAL A 210 -4.59 10.55 -26.33
CA VAL A 210 -3.49 9.58 -26.30
C VAL A 210 -4.11 8.19 -26.23
N TYR A 211 -4.07 7.46 -27.33
CA TYR A 211 -4.64 6.11 -27.41
C TYR A 211 -3.61 5.07 -27.02
N HIS A 212 -4.03 4.12 -26.19
CA HIS A 212 -3.21 3.00 -25.75
C HIS A 212 -4.04 1.72 -25.69
N TYR A 213 -3.39 0.59 -25.41
CA TYR A 213 -4.06 -0.70 -25.35
C TYR A 213 -3.81 -1.41 -24.00
N ALA A 214 -4.85 -1.50 -23.18
CA ALA A 214 -4.88 -2.03 -21.83
C ALA A 214 -4.31 -1.08 -20.75
N ALA A 215 -4.19 -1.56 -19.50
CA ALA A 215 -3.92 -0.72 -18.36
C ALA A 215 -2.42 -0.47 -18.12
N TYR A 216 -1.53 -1.12 -18.91
CA TYR A 216 -0.08 -1.07 -18.65
C TYR A 216 0.46 0.35 -18.73
N GLU A 217 0.14 1.07 -19.80
CA GLU A 217 0.64 2.42 -20.07
C GLU A 217 0.22 3.42 -18.98
N LYS A 218 -1.04 3.36 -18.55
CA LYS A 218 -1.52 4.17 -17.42
C LYS A 218 -0.75 3.88 -16.13
N SER A 219 -0.52 2.60 -15.85
CA SER A 219 0.19 2.15 -14.65
C SER A 219 1.68 2.54 -14.72
N ALA A 220 2.31 2.41 -15.88
CA ALA A 220 3.70 2.80 -16.11
C ALA A 220 3.89 4.31 -15.93
N LEU A 221 3.03 5.16 -16.51
CA LEU A 221 3.09 6.62 -16.34
C LEU A 221 2.99 7.03 -14.87
N ARG A 222 2.07 6.41 -14.11
CA ARG A 222 1.95 6.64 -12.66
C ARG A 222 3.20 6.21 -11.89
N ASN A 223 3.69 5.01 -12.19
CA ASN A 223 4.89 4.48 -11.53
C ASN A 223 6.13 5.33 -11.83
N LEU A 224 6.30 5.79 -13.07
CA LEU A 224 7.39 6.68 -13.47
C LEU A 224 7.31 8.03 -12.75
N SER A 225 6.12 8.62 -12.63
CA SER A 225 5.96 9.89 -11.90
C SER A 225 6.34 9.77 -10.44
N VAL A 226 6.02 8.66 -9.79
CA VAL A 226 6.39 8.34 -8.41
C VAL A 226 7.89 8.03 -8.30
N THR A 227 8.42 7.17 -9.18
CA THR A 227 9.84 6.75 -9.15
C THR A 227 10.78 7.92 -9.35
N HIS A 228 10.42 8.85 -10.25
CA HIS A 228 11.26 10.00 -10.59
C HIS A 228 10.89 11.29 -9.85
N LEU A 229 9.85 11.26 -8.99
CA LEU A 229 9.32 12.43 -8.29
C LEU A 229 9.11 13.63 -9.24
N ALA A 230 8.58 13.38 -10.43
CA ALA A 230 8.45 14.37 -11.50
C ALA A 230 7.20 14.09 -12.34
N GLY A 231 6.57 15.15 -12.86
CA GLY A 231 5.45 15.05 -13.80
C GLY A 231 4.15 14.49 -13.21
N GLU A 232 4.05 14.29 -11.90
CA GLU A 232 2.89 13.69 -11.23
C GLU A 232 1.61 14.50 -11.49
N ASP A 233 1.68 15.84 -11.42
CA ASP A 233 0.51 16.70 -11.66
C ASP A 233 0.06 16.68 -13.13
N ILE A 234 0.99 16.50 -14.07
CA ILE A 234 0.69 16.37 -15.50
C ILE A 234 -0.03 15.05 -15.75
N VAL A 235 0.54 13.93 -15.28
CA VAL A 235 -0.05 12.59 -15.44
C VAL A 235 -1.45 12.54 -14.81
N ASP A 236 -1.61 13.09 -13.61
CA ASP A 236 -2.88 13.17 -12.93
C ASP A 236 -3.90 14.04 -13.69
N GLY A 237 -3.45 15.16 -14.26
CA GLY A 237 -4.25 15.97 -15.15
C GLY A 237 -4.75 15.18 -16.36
N TRP A 238 -3.90 14.40 -17.03
CA TRP A 238 -4.28 13.55 -18.17
C TRP A 238 -5.32 12.50 -17.80
N LEU A 239 -5.17 11.87 -16.64
CA LEU A 239 -6.12 10.88 -16.14
C LEU A 239 -7.49 11.50 -15.86
N ARG A 240 -7.51 12.69 -15.25
CA ARG A 240 -8.77 13.42 -14.96
C ARG A 240 -9.47 13.97 -16.17
N ASP A 241 -8.70 14.49 -17.13
CA ASP A 241 -9.25 15.08 -18.34
C ASP A 241 -9.70 14.02 -19.37
N GLY A 242 -9.46 12.73 -19.08
CA GLY A 242 -9.77 11.65 -20.03
C GLY A 242 -8.91 11.68 -21.29
N LEU A 243 -7.70 12.28 -21.22
CA LEU A 243 -6.77 12.34 -22.34
C LEU A 243 -6.31 10.95 -22.79
N LEU A 244 -6.17 10.00 -21.86
CA LEU A 244 -5.75 8.63 -22.10
C LEU A 244 -6.97 7.77 -22.45
N VAL A 245 -6.98 7.18 -23.64
CA VAL A 245 -8.09 6.36 -24.15
C VAL A 245 -7.66 4.92 -24.31
N ASP A 246 -8.22 4.02 -23.47
CA ASP A 246 -7.96 2.58 -23.53
C ASP A 246 -8.85 1.88 -24.56
N LEU A 247 -8.27 1.43 -25.65
CA LEU A 247 -8.99 0.69 -26.70
C LEU A 247 -9.29 -0.76 -26.32
N TYR A 248 -8.56 -1.38 -25.40
CA TYR A 248 -8.86 -2.73 -24.91
C TYR A 248 -10.24 -2.78 -24.24
N ALA A 249 -10.49 -1.84 -23.35
CA ALA A 249 -11.76 -1.71 -22.67
C ALA A 249 -12.91 -1.54 -23.65
N THR A 250 -12.75 -0.62 -24.62
CA THR A 250 -13.75 -0.36 -25.65
C THR A 250 -14.01 -1.60 -26.52
N ALA A 251 -12.97 -2.28 -27.00
CA ALA A 251 -13.09 -3.48 -27.81
C ALA A 251 -13.84 -4.60 -27.06
N ARG A 252 -13.50 -4.81 -25.81
CA ARG A 252 -14.09 -5.86 -24.97
C ARG A 252 -15.56 -5.63 -24.65
N HIS A 253 -15.98 -4.37 -24.45
CA HIS A 253 -17.38 -4.02 -24.22
C HIS A 253 -18.22 -3.93 -25.50
N SER A 254 -17.55 -3.78 -26.63
CA SER A 254 -18.24 -3.59 -27.90
C SER A 254 -18.32 -4.84 -28.75
N LEU A 255 -17.39 -5.76 -28.57
CA LEU A 255 -17.24 -6.92 -29.46
C LEU A 255 -17.30 -8.23 -28.69
N ARG A 256 -17.73 -9.27 -29.38
CA ARG A 256 -17.49 -10.66 -29.01
C ARG A 256 -16.71 -11.31 -30.14
N ILE A 257 -15.61 -12.00 -29.83
CA ILE A 257 -14.70 -12.59 -30.80
C ILE A 257 -14.57 -14.09 -30.58
N SER A 258 -14.19 -14.83 -31.65
CA SER A 258 -13.96 -16.27 -31.58
C SER A 258 -12.68 -16.68 -30.85
N GLU A 259 -11.81 -15.72 -30.49
CA GLU A 259 -10.59 -15.97 -29.79
C GLU A 259 -10.80 -16.03 -28.25
N PRO A 260 -9.94 -16.75 -27.51
CA PRO A 260 -10.06 -16.88 -26.04
C PRO A 260 -9.63 -15.65 -25.24
N SER A 261 -9.02 -14.65 -25.89
CA SER A 261 -8.60 -13.41 -25.25
C SER A 261 -8.72 -12.23 -26.22
N TYR A 262 -8.82 -11.03 -25.65
CA TYR A 262 -8.86 -9.76 -26.39
C TYR A 262 -7.46 -9.12 -26.49
N SER A 263 -6.37 -9.89 -26.41
CA SER A 263 -5.05 -9.30 -26.66
C SER A 263 -5.00 -8.69 -28.07
N ILE A 264 -4.30 -7.56 -28.23
CA ILE A 264 -4.23 -6.85 -29.53
C ILE A 264 -3.82 -7.80 -30.68
N LYS A 265 -2.89 -8.71 -30.41
CA LYS A 265 -2.40 -9.74 -31.35
C LYS A 265 -3.49 -10.70 -31.86
N LYS A 266 -4.56 -10.89 -31.07
CA LYS A 266 -5.72 -11.70 -31.45
C LYS A 266 -6.73 -10.93 -32.27
N LEU A 267 -6.74 -9.61 -32.16
CA LEU A 267 -7.60 -8.72 -32.95
C LEU A 267 -6.97 -8.27 -34.26
N GLU A 268 -5.64 -8.17 -34.35
CA GLU A 268 -4.89 -7.72 -35.54
C GLU A 268 -5.34 -8.32 -36.88
N PRO A 269 -5.65 -9.62 -36.97
CA PRO A 269 -6.14 -10.19 -38.21
C PRO A 269 -7.39 -9.49 -38.77
N LEU A 270 -8.22 -8.90 -37.88
CA LEU A 270 -9.46 -8.25 -38.27
C LEU A 270 -9.25 -6.90 -38.95
N TYR A 271 -8.14 -6.18 -38.67
CA TYR A 271 -7.93 -4.80 -39.16
C TYR A 271 -6.56 -4.52 -39.76
N MET A 272 -5.52 -5.32 -39.50
CA MET A 272 -4.17 -5.10 -40.07
C MET A 272 -4.00 -5.58 -41.51
N GLY A 273 -4.97 -6.27 -42.09
CA GLY A 273 -4.88 -6.80 -43.42
C GLY A 273 -3.82 -7.91 -43.54
N ASP A 274 -2.99 -7.83 -44.57
CA ASP A 274 -1.89 -8.78 -44.81
C ASP A 274 -0.60 -8.37 -44.07
N ASN A 275 -0.60 -7.21 -43.37
CA ASN A 275 0.52 -6.70 -42.62
C ASN A 275 0.52 -7.27 -41.19
N LEU A 276 0.53 -8.58 -41.04
CA LEU A 276 0.66 -9.23 -39.74
C LEU A 276 2.10 -9.24 -39.28
N ARG A 277 2.29 -9.40 -37.98
CA ARG A 277 3.60 -9.38 -37.32
C ARG A 277 4.61 -10.31 -37.99
N SER A 278 5.78 -9.78 -38.30
CA SER A 278 6.92 -10.50 -38.84
C SER A 278 8.18 -10.03 -38.10
N GLY A 279 9.22 -10.85 -38.02
CA GLY A 279 10.48 -10.52 -37.33
C GLY A 279 10.79 -11.48 -36.21
N ASP A 280 11.91 -11.23 -35.51
CA ASP A 280 12.42 -12.06 -34.42
C ASP A 280 11.79 -11.70 -33.06
N VAL A 281 11.48 -10.42 -32.81
CA VAL A 281 10.76 -9.94 -31.63
C VAL A 281 9.26 -9.99 -31.91
N LYS A 282 8.55 -10.93 -31.27
CA LYS A 282 7.11 -11.20 -31.54
C LYS A 282 6.20 -10.97 -30.33
N ASP A 283 6.76 -10.82 -29.15
CA ASP A 283 6.02 -10.58 -27.91
C ASP A 283 6.88 -9.84 -26.90
N ALA A 284 6.25 -9.34 -25.83
CA ALA A 284 6.91 -8.59 -24.76
C ALA A 284 8.07 -9.39 -24.10
N GLY A 285 7.92 -10.72 -23.96
CA GLY A 285 9.00 -11.56 -23.44
C GLY A 285 10.22 -11.60 -24.35
N ALA A 286 9.99 -11.66 -25.68
CA ALA A 286 11.06 -11.60 -26.68
C ALA A 286 11.72 -10.21 -26.70
N SER A 287 10.95 -9.12 -26.47
CA SER A 287 11.47 -7.76 -26.32
C SER A 287 12.42 -7.63 -25.12
N VAL A 288 12.05 -8.16 -23.95
CA VAL A 288 12.90 -8.22 -22.76
C VAL A 288 14.19 -8.98 -23.01
N VAL A 289 14.11 -10.15 -23.67
CA VAL A 289 15.31 -10.95 -24.02
C VAL A 289 16.20 -10.22 -25.03
N ALA A 290 15.60 -9.56 -26.01
CA ALA A 290 16.34 -8.75 -26.98
C ALA A 290 17.05 -7.57 -26.29
N TYR A 291 16.37 -6.86 -25.38
CA TYR A 291 16.96 -5.76 -24.64
C TYR A 291 18.12 -6.21 -23.72
N ALA A 292 18.00 -7.36 -23.07
CA ALA A 292 19.11 -7.96 -22.32
C ALA A 292 20.30 -8.28 -23.26
N GLY A 293 20.02 -8.77 -24.48
CA GLY A 293 21.02 -8.97 -25.54
C GLY A 293 21.70 -7.68 -25.99
N TYR A 294 20.93 -6.59 -26.10
CA TYR A 294 21.47 -5.24 -26.37
C TYR A 294 22.43 -4.79 -25.27
N CYS A 295 22.05 -4.94 -24.01
CA CYS A 295 22.90 -4.59 -22.87
C CYS A 295 24.23 -5.36 -22.91
N ALA A 296 24.18 -6.67 -23.18
CA ALA A 296 25.37 -7.48 -23.32
C ALA A 296 26.26 -7.04 -24.49
N ALA A 297 25.68 -6.82 -25.70
CA ALA A 297 26.42 -6.36 -26.87
C ALA A 297 27.10 -4.98 -26.65
N ARG A 298 26.37 -4.06 -25.98
CA ARG A 298 26.91 -2.74 -25.61
C ARG A 298 28.10 -2.87 -24.66
N ASP A 299 27.98 -3.69 -23.63
CA ASP A 299 29.00 -3.86 -22.58
C ASP A 299 30.24 -4.58 -23.14
N ASP A 300 30.06 -5.46 -24.14
CA ASP A 300 31.14 -6.11 -24.90
C ASP A 300 31.76 -5.17 -25.97
N GLY A 301 31.19 -3.98 -26.21
CA GLY A 301 31.67 -3.01 -27.19
C GLY A 301 31.29 -3.33 -28.65
N ASP A 302 30.35 -4.27 -28.88
CA ASP A 302 29.83 -4.58 -30.22
C ASP A 302 28.70 -3.62 -30.64
N ALA A 303 29.12 -2.42 -31.07
CA ALA A 303 28.18 -1.38 -31.50
C ALA A 303 27.28 -1.81 -32.70
N GLY A 304 27.77 -2.74 -33.54
CA GLY A 304 26.99 -3.22 -34.68
C GLY A 304 25.82 -4.11 -34.26
N ALA A 305 26.11 -5.11 -33.44
CA ALA A 305 25.06 -5.96 -32.87
C ALA A 305 24.08 -5.16 -32.00
N ALA A 306 24.59 -4.28 -31.16
CA ALA A 306 23.74 -3.42 -30.32
C ALA A 306 22.76 -2.57 -31.14
N ALA A 307 23.23 -1.91 -32.22
CA ALA A 307 22.38 -1.09 -33.09
C ALA A 307 21.32 -1.92 -33.82
N GLN A 308 21.67 -3.13 -34.26
CA GLN A 308 20.72 -4.03 -34.95
C GLN A 308 19.62 -4.50 -34.00
N ILE A 309 19.95 -4.84 -32.75
CA ILE A 309 18.96 -5.25 -31.75
C ILE A 309 18.01 -4.09 -31.42
N LEU A 310 18.52 -2.86 -31.19
CA LEU A 310 17.66 -1.69 -30.95
C LEU A 310 16.73 -1.40 -32.14
N ALA A 311 17.21 -1.56 -33.37
CA ALA A 311 16.36 -1.40 -34.56
C ALA A 311 15.21 -2.41 -34.57
N SER A 312 15.45 -3.68 -34.22
CA SER A 312 14.40 -4.70 -34.16
C SER A 312 13.38 -4.45 -33.05
N ILE A 313 13.81 -3.91 -31.92
CA ILE A 313 12.91 -3.48 -30.82
C ILE A 313 12.09 -2.26 -31.27
N SER A 314 12.72 -1.29 -31.92
CA SER A 314 12.06 -0.12 -32.50
C SER A 314 10.97 -0.50 -33.49
N ASP A 315 11.28 -1.38 -34.45
CA ASP A 315 10.31 -1.88 -35.43
C ASP A 315 9.13 -2.60 -34.80
N TYR A 316 9.38 -3.34 -33.72
CA TYR A 316 8.34 -4.02 -32.96
C TYR A 316 7.39 -3.03 -32.27
N ASN A 317 7.92 -2.03 -31.55
CA ASN A 317 7.14 -1.02 -30.84
C ASN A 317 6.40 -0.08 -31.83
N GLU A 318 7.03 0.30 -32.95
CA GLU A 318 6.36 1.04 -34.03
C GLU A 318 5.14 0.28 -34.56
N TYR A 319 5.27 -1.04 -34.72
CA TYR A 319 4.16 -1.87 -35.12
C TYR A 319 3.02 -1.89 -34.11
N ASP A 320 3.32 -1.95 -32.79
CA ASP A 320 2.31 -1.93 -31.72
C ASP A 320 1.55 -0.60 -31.70
N CYS A 321 2.25 0.51 -31.83
CA CYS A 321 1.63 1.84 -31.95
C CYS A 321 0.76 1.93 -33.22
N LEU A 322 1.23 1.41 -34.37
CA LEU A 322 0.46 1.38 -35.63
C LEU A 322 -0.77 0.48 -35.49
N SER A 323 -0.64 -0.65 -34.84
CA SER A 323 -1.76 -1.57 -34.56
C SER A 323 -2.85 -0.87 -33.75
N THR A 324 -2.47 -0.09 -32.74
CA THR A 324 -3.39 0.70 -31.94
C THR A 324 -4.11 1.78 -32.75
N LEU A 325 -3.42 2.47 -33.66
CA LEU A 325 -4.04 3.41 -34.61
C LEU A 325 -5.09 2.70 -35.49
N ARG A 326 -4.70 1.58 -36.12
CA ARG A 326 -5.58 0.83 -37.01
C ARG A 326 -6.79 0.24 -36.29
N LEU A 327 -6.60 -0.20 -35.04
CA LEU A 327 -7.69 -0.68 -34.20
C LEU A 327 -8.71 0.45 -33.93
N ARG A 328 -8.26 1.66 -33.52
CA ARG A 328 -9.13 2.82 -33.33
C ARG A 328 -9.97 3.09 -34.60
N ASP A 329 -9.33 3.13 -35.77
CA ASP A 329 -10.01 3.44 -37.01
C ASP A 329 -11.02 2.36 -37.39
N TRP A 330 -10.67 1.09 -37.16
CA TRP A 330 -11.58 -0.04 -37.42
C TRP A 330 -12.79 0.00 -36.48
N LEU A 331 -12.59 0.23 -35.16
CA LEU A 331 -13.68 0.34 -34.21
C LEU A 331 -14.62 1.51 -34.51
N LEU A 332 -14.08 2.64 -34.98
CA LEU A 332 -14.89 3.77 -35.45
C LEU A 332 -15.74 3.38 -36.68
N GLY A 333 -15.20 2.55 -37.57
CA GLY A 333 -15.91 2.04 -38.76
C GLY A 333 -17.07 1.08 -38.43
N LEU A 334 -17.06 0.48 -37.20
CA LEU A 334 -18.13 -0.40 -36.73
C LEU A 334 -19.30 0.36 -36.06
N ARG A 335 -19.21 1.67 -35.92
CA ARG A 335 -20.32 2.48 -35.39
C ARG A 335 -21.53 2.37 -36.31
N PRO A 336 -22.74 2.16 -35.74
CA PRO A 336 -23.95 2.19 -36.57
C PRO A 336 -24.09 3.57 -37.22
N LEU A 337 -24.17 3.61 -38.57
CA LEU A 337 -24.50 4.81 -39.31
C LEU A 337 -25.84 5.32 -38.80
N LYS A 338 -25.89 6.57 -38.30
CA LYS A 338 -27.17 7.22 -38.03
C LYS A 338 -27.96 7.21 -39.35
N SER A 339 -29.00 6.41 -39.42
CA SER A 339 -29.90 6.36 -40.61
C SER A 339 -30.44 7.76 -40.82
N GLY A 340 -29.95 8.37 -41.90
CA GLY A 340 -30.43 9.69 -42.34
C GLY A 340 -31.90 9.57 -42.74
N GLY A 341 -32.80 9.86 -41.80
CA GLY A 341 -34.19 10.17 -42.12
C GLY A 341 -34.25 11.59 -42.68
N THR A 342 -34.39 11.71 -43.96
CA THR A 342 -34.86 12.94 -44.62
C THR A 342 -36.31 13.19 -44.14
N SER A 343 -36.50 13.99 -43.14
CA SER A 343 -37.74 14.71 -42.89
C SER A 343 -37.45 16.21 -42.85
N ASP A 344 -37.80 16.79 -43.94
CA ASP A 344 -37.90 18.24 -44.12
C ASP A 344 -39.10 18.73 -43.26
N ASP A 345 -38.82 19.15 -42.04
CA ASP A 345 -39.78 19.88 -41.21
C ASP A 345 -38.99 20.88 -40.35
N GLY A 346 -39.27 22.19 -40.61
CA GLY A 346 -38.55 23.33 -40.06
C GLY A 346 -38.79 23.51 -38.55
N GLY A 347 -38.33 22.58 -37.71
CA GLY A 347 -38.26 22.67 -36.27
C GLY A 347 -36.84 22.98 -35.81
N GLN A 348 -36.70 24.00 -34.95
CA GLN A 348 -35.44 24.29 -34.22
C GLN A 348 -34.76 22.99 -33.73
N PRO A 349 -33.44 22.84 -33.92
CA PRO A 349 -32.75 21.67 -33.38
C PRO A 349 -32.97 21.65 -31.86
N ALA A 350 -33.59 20.55 -31.39
CA ALA A 350 -33.53 20.20 -29.99
C ALA A 350 -32.07 20.16 -29.56
N PRO A 351 -31.71 20.58 -28.35
CA PRO A 351 -30.35 20.50 -27.90
C PRO A 351 -29.92 19.03 -28.00
N SER A 352 -28.86 18.79 -28.75
CA SER A 352 -28.19 17.49 -28.85
C SER A 352 -28.09 16.93 -27.45
N SER A 353 -28.56 15.68 -27.25
CA SER A 353 -28.30 14.94 -26.02
C SER A 353 -26.81 15.06 -25.76
N SER A 354 -26.49 15.86 -24.76
CA SER A 354 -25.14 16.05 -24.26
C SER A 354 -24.46 14.68 -24.20
N ALA A 355 -23.30 14.59 -24.81
CA ALA A 355 -22.34 13.59 -24.43
C ALA A 355 -22.35 13.60 -22.90
N VAL A 356 -22.65 12.45 -22.30
CA VAL A 356 -22.69 12.35 -20.86
C VAL A 356 -21.26 12.65 -20.45
N ALA A 357 -21.04 13.86 -19.96
CA ALA A 357 -19.75 14.27 -19.45
C ALA A 357 -19.39 13.29 -18.34
N ALA A 358 -18.17 12.78 -18.35
CA ALA A 358 -17.63 12.05 -17.21
C ALA A 358 -18.00 12.84 -15.93
N PRO A 359 -18.37 12.18 -14.82
CA PRO A 359 -18.62 12.90 -13.58
C PRO A 359 -17.41 13.80 -13.34
N PRO A 360 -17.64 15.07 -12.95
CA PRO A 360 -16.52 15.98 -12.72
C PRO A 360 -15.60 15.27 -11.72
N PRO A 361 -14.29 15.16 -12.03
CA PRO A 361 -13.34 14.58 -11.11
C PRO A 361 -13.51 15.32 -9.78
N LEU A 362 -13.43 14.58 -8.67
CA LEU A 362 -13.41 15.20 -7.36
C LEU A 362 -12.30 16.26 -7.42
N PRO A 363 -12.59 17.56 -7.22
CA PRO A 363 -11.59 18.59 -7.36
C PRO A 363 -10.47 18.26 -6.36
N GLU A 364 -9.30 17.87 -6.86
CA GLU A 364 -8.11 17.90 -6.01
C GLU A 364 -7.91 19.38 -5.61
N PRO A 365 -7.70 19.63 -4.33
CA PRO A 365 -7.31 20.96 -3.94
C PRO A 365 -5.98 21.28 -4.63
N GLU A 366 -5.97 22.32 -5.43
CA GLU A 366 -4.76 22.90 -6.02
C GLU A 366 -3.73 23.15 -4.92
N PRO A 367 -2.41 23.20 -5.26
CA PRO A 367 -1.40 23.65 -4.32
C PRO A 367 -1.84 24.94 -3.66
N THR A 368 -1.69 25.04 -2.34
CA THR A 368 -2.11 26.26 -1.65
C THR A 368 -1.28 27.46 -2.11
N PRO A 369 -1.82 28.69 -2.07
CA PRO A 369 -1.03 29.88 -2.40
C PRO A 369 0.26 29.99 -1.57
N GLU A 370 0.23 29.50 -0.34
CA GLU A 370 1.38 29.45 0.56
C GLU A 370 2.44 28.45 0.07
N GLU A 371 2.01 27.27 -0.37
CA GLU A 371 2.88 26.26 -0.96
C GLU A 371 3.57 26.82 -2.23
N LEU A 372 2.81 27.39 -3.14
CA LEU A 372 3.33 27.99 -4.37
C LEU A 372 4.33 29.11 -4.11
N ARG A 373 4.06 29.95 -3.12
CA ARG A 373 4.97 31.03 -2.73
C ARG A 373 6.32 30.53 -2.23
N LEU A 374 6.33 29.44 -1.44
CA LEU A 374 7.56 28.82 -0.97
C LEU A 374 8.33 28.14 -2.12
N GLN A 375 7.60 27.48 -3.03
CA GLN A 375 8.21 26.88 -4.24
C GLN A 375 8.81 27.94 -5.15
N GLU A 376 8.14 29.08 -5.35
CA GLU A 376 8.67 30.21 -6.13
C GLU A 376 9.97 30.78 -5.51
N TYR A 377 10.00 30.92 -4.17
CA TYR A 377 11.21 31.34 -3.46
C TYR A 377 12.37 30.34 -3.69
N LEU A 378 12.11 29.04 -3.57
CA LEU A 378 13.11 27.98 -3.77
C LEU A 378 13.63 27.94 -5.22
N ALA A 379 12.73 28.10 -6.20
CA ALA A 379 13.08 28.17 -7.62
C ALA A 379 13.97 29.39 -7.96
N GLY A 380 13.93 30.43 -7.16
CA GLY A 380 14.82 31.62 -7.30
C GLY A 380 16.21 31.43 -6.67
N LEU A 381 16.49 30.31 -6.01
CA LEU A 381 17.79 30.04 -5.40
C LEU A 381 18.82 29.63 -6.45
N PRO A 382 20.13 29.91 -6.23
CA PRO A 382 21.20 29.51 -7.17
C PRO A 382 21.36 27.98 -7.23
N ASP A 383 21.37 27.41 -8.43
CA ASP A 383 21.58 25.96 -8.70
C ASP A 383 23.01 25.47 -8.49
N ASN A 384 23.98 26.39 -8.32
CA ASN A 384 25.42 26.09 -8.31
C ASN A 384 25.98 25.71 -6.92
N ARG A 385 25.12 25.58 -5.90
CA ARG A 385 25.49 25.19 -4.54
C ARG A 385 24.42 24.34 -3.87
N PRO A 386 24.77 23.47 -2.91
CA PRO A 386 23.75 22.78 -2.09
C PRO A 386 22.97 23.78 -1.23
N TRP A 387 21.72 23.45 -0.93
CA TRP A 387 20.87 24.23 -0.03
C TRP A 387 21.46 24.25 1.39
N THR A 388 21.30 25.37 2.06
CA THR A 388 21.54 25.50 3.49
C THR A 388 20.48 24.74 4.29
N ASN A 389 20.72 24.52 5.59
CA ASN A 389 19.71 23.89 6.47
C ASN A 389 18.41 24.70 6.52
N ASP A 390 18.50 26.05 6.43
CA ASP A 390 17.34 26.91 6.43
C ASP A 390 16.55 26.80 5.11
N GLU A 391 17.23 26.77 3.97
CA GLU A 391 16.60 26.57 2.66
C GLU A 391 15.95 25.17 2.56
N ARG A 392 16.61 24.14 3.09
CA ARG A 392 16.02 22.80 3.18
C ARG A 392 14.80 22.77 4.10
N ALA A 393 14.84 23.46 5.23
CA ALA A 393 13.67 23.57 6.12
C ALA A 393 12.49 24.27 5.42
N ILE A 394 12.75 25.30 4.59
CA ILE A 394 11.71 25.93 3.75
C ILE A 394 11.13 24.92 2.74
N ALA A 395 11.96 24.15 2.06
CA ALA A 395 11.51 23.11 1.12
C ALA A 395 10.67 22.04 1.83
N MET A 396 11.06 21.62 3.02
CA MET A 396 10.29 20.69 3.83
C MET A 396 8.94 21.25 4.29
N VAL A 397 8.84 22.54 4.62
CA VAL A 397 7.55 23.18 4.92
C VAL A 397 6.66 23.20 3.68
N ALA A 398 7.19 23.56 2.51
CA ALA A 398 6.46 23.50 1.25
C ALA A 398 5.97 22.06 0.95
N ALA A 399 6.85 21.06 1.11
CA ALA A 399 6.48 19.67 0.93
C ALA A 399 5.42 19.19 1.94
N ALA A 400 5.47 19.65 3.20
CA ALA A 400 4.50 19.28 4.23
C ALA A 400 3.09 19.79 3.92
N THR A 401 2.92 20.96 3.28
CA THR A 401 1.59 21.49 2.91
C THR A 401 0.86 20.55 1.96
N GLY A 402 1.56 19.90 1.02
CA GLY A 402 1.00 18.95 0.08
C GLY A 402 0.98 17.48 0.58
N TYR A 403 1.45 17.20 1.80
CA TYR A 403 1.59 15.85 2.32
C TYR A 403 0.30 15.04 2.25
N HIS A 404 -0.77 15.50 2.86
CA HIS A 404 -2.05 14.79 2.91
C HIS A 404 -2.74 14.68 1.55
N ARG A 405 -2.51 15.64 0.65
CA ARG A 405 -2.97 15.57 -0.74
C ARG A 405 -2.32 14.39 -1.45
N ARG A 406 -0.99 14.23 -1.35
CA ARG A 406 -0.25 13.12 -1.97
C ARG A 406 -0.61 11.76 -1.36
N GLU A 407 -0.80 11.67 -0.04
CA GLU A 407 -1.27 10.44 0.61
C GLU A 407 -2.65 10.00 0.11
N ARG A 408 -3.61 10.94 -0.08
CA ARG A 408 -4.94 10.62 -0.60
C ARG A 408 -4.93 10.23 -2.07
N LYS A 409 -4.02 10.78 -2.86
CA LYS A 409 -3.93 10.54 -4.31
C LYS A 409 -3.69 9.08 -4.62
N GLN A 410 -2.78 8.43 -3.90
CA GLN A 410 -2.51 7.00 -4.04
C GLN A 410 -3.77 6.15 -3.80
N PHE A 411 -4.53 6.45 -2.74
CA PHE A 411 -5.80 5.77 -2.48
C PHE A 411 -6.78 5.90 -3.66
N TRP A 412 -6.95 7.11 -4.21
CA TRP A 412 -7.88 7.32 -5.32
C TRP A 412 -7.44 6.62 -6.59
N TRP A 413 -6.15 6.61 -6.89
CA TRP A 413 -5.61 5.87 -8.02
C TRP A 413 -5.90 4.36 -7.90
N GLU A 414 -5.64 3.77 -6.74
CA GLU A 414 -5.95 2.35 -6.51
C GLU A 414 -7.45 2.06 -6.54
N HIS A 415 -8.26 2.96 -6.02
CA HIS A 415 -9.72 2.82 -6.05
C HIS A 415 -10.24 2.80 -7.49
N PHE A 416 -9.84 3.74 -8.32
CA PHE A 416 -10.26 3.80 -9.72
C PHE A 416 -9.70 2.63 -10.53
N ASP A 417 -8.47 2.21 -10.30
CA ASP A 417 -7.93 0.99 -10.92
C ASP A 417 -8.77 -0.25 -10.62
N ARG A 418 -9.27 -0.38 -9.39
CA ARG A 418 -10.18 -1.48 -9.00
C ARG A 418 -11.52 -1.40 -9.72
N THR A 419 -12.04 -0.21 -9.97
CA THR A 419 -13.30 -0.04 -10.72
C THR A 419 -13.11 -0.20 -12.24
N GLU A 420 -11.92 -0.01 -12.76
CA GLU A 420 -11.58 -0.16 -14.18
C GLU A 420 -11.10 -1.57 -14.53
N SER A 421 -10.69 -2.40 -13.57
CA SER A 421 -10.14 -3.73 -13.79
C SER A 421 -11.04 -4.84 -13.25
N GLU A 422 -10.85 -6.06 -13.75
CA GLU A 422 -11.57 -7.25 -13.28
C GLU A 422 -11.24 -7.56 -11.82
N ILE A 423 -12.24 -8.01 -11.06
CA ILE A 423 -12.10 -8.35 -9.64
C ILE A 423 -10.95 -9.34 -9.38
N ASP A 424 -10.70 -10.27 -10.30
CA ASP A 424 -9.64 -11.27 -10.16
C ASP A 424 -8.24 -10.67 -10.16
N HIS A 425 -8.04 -9.47 -10.73
CA HIS A 425 -6.73 -8.81 -10.76
C HIS A 425 -6.34 -8.22 -9.39
N TRP A 426 -7.31 -7.96 -8.54
CA TRP A 426 -7.11 -7.35 -7.22
C TRP A 426 -7.79 -8.10 -6.08
N SER A 427 -8.38 -9.29 -6.36
CA SER A 427 -9.09 -10.11 -5.36
C SER A 427 -8.20 -10.61 -4.22
N ASP A 428 -6.90 -10.72 -4.45
CA ASP A 428 -5.88 -11.13 -3.48
C ASP A 428 -5.17 -9.93 -2.81
N HIS A 429 -5.54 -8.69 -3.17
CA HIS A 429 -5.01 -7.51 -2.49
C HIS A 429 -5.53 -7.42 -1.06
N ARG A 430 -4.73 -6.81 -0.19
CA ARG A 430 -5.11 -6.54 1.19
C ARG A 430 -6.35 -5.64 1.24
N ASN A 431 -7.20 -5.85 2.24
CA ASN A 431 -8.43 -5.06 2.44
C ASN A 431 -9.46 -5.21 1.30
N VAL A 432 -9.44 -6.35 0.65
CA VAL A 432 -10.44 -6.76 -0.32
C VAL A 432 -11.19 -7.98 0.21
N PHE A 433 -12.52 -7.92 0.16
CA PHE A 433 -13.41 -9.06 0.43
C PHE A 433 -14.26 -9.33 -0.81
N VAL A 434 -14.07 -10.47 -1.46
CA VAL A 434 -14.85 -10.88 -2.62
C VAL A 434 -16.05 -11.70 -2.17
N VAL A 435 -17.24 -11.28 -2.58
CA VAL A 435 -18.49 -11.91 -2.16
C VAL A 435 -18.80 -13.11 -3.05
N ASP A 436 -18.93 -14.29 -2.43
CA ASP A 436 -19.37 -15.54 -3.07
C ASP A 436 -20.87 -15.68 -3.04
N THR A 437 -21.48 -15.46 -1.86
CA THR A 437 -22.94 -15.53 -1.63
C THR A 437 -23.35 -14.49 -0.60
N ALA A 438 -24.62 -14.10 -0.63
CA ALA A 438 -25.18 -13.19 0.35
C ALA A 438 -26.56 -13.64 0.82
N GLU A 439 -26.85 -13.39 2.10
CA GLU A 439 -28.14 -13.60 2.74
C GLU A 439 -28.69 -12.25 3.20
N VAL A 440 -29.94 -11.94 2.85
CA VAL A 440 -30.65 -10.78 3.40
C VAL A 440 -31.14 -11.13 4.79
N VAL A 441 -30.43 -10.68 5.84
CA VAL A 441 -30.80 -10.92 7.23
C VAL A 441 -32.02 -10.09 7.62
N THR A 442 -32.00 -8.81 7.22
CA THR A 442 -33.15 -7.90 7.39
C THR A 442 -33.22 -7.03 6.13
N ASP A 443 -34.39 -7.02 5.51
CA ASP A 443 -34.63 -6.16 4.35
C ASP A 443 -34.86 -4.71 4.78
N TRP A 444 -35.01 -3.79 3.83
CA TRP A 444 -35.11 -2.37 4.04
C TRP A 444 -36.22 -1.98 5.02
N VAL A 445 -35.84 -1.64 6.25
CA VAL A 445 -36.74 -1.26 7.35
C VAL A 445 -36.26 0.01 8.05
N LEU A 446 -37.16 0.75 8.64
CA LEU A 446 -36.82 1.84 9.54
C LEU A 446 -36.31 1.27 10.88
N ALA A 447 -35.06 1.57 11.25
CA ALA A 447 -34.44 1.06 12.49
C ALA A 447 -35.25 1.47 13.77
N LYS A 448 -36.01 2.57 13.72
CA LYS A 448 -36.94 3.05 14.75
C LYS A 448 -37.99 3.96 14.12
N PRO A 449 -39.18 4.13 14.73
CA PRO A 449 -40.27 4.95 14.15
C PRO A 449 -39.88 6.40 13.83
N SER A 450 -38.88 6.95 14.51
CA SER A 450 -38.37 8.29 14.27
C SER A 450 -37.24 8.37 13.21
N ALA A 451 -36.78 7.25 12.68
CA ALA A 451 -35.76 7.22 11.63
C ALA A 451 -36.33 7.74 10.30
N ARG A 452 -35.57 8.51 9.58
CA ARG A 452 -35.95 9.08 8.27
C ARG A 452 -35.51 8.22 7.09
N MET A 453 -34.53 7.32 7.31
CA MET A 453 -33.92 6.46 6.30
C MET A 453 -34.02 5.02 6.74
N ARG A 454 -34.29 4.13 5.77
CA ARG A 454 -34.28 2.69 6.00
C ARG A 454 -32.88 2.14 6.03
N THR A 455 -32.69 1.03 6.73
CA THR A 455 -31.47 0.24 6.73
C THR A 455 -31.78 -1.20 6.31
N ARG A 456 -30.79 -1.86 5.73
CA ARG A 456 -30.81 -3.26 5.35
C ARG A 456 -29.58 -3.95 5.95
N THR A 457 -29.73 -5.17 6.45
CA THR A 457 -28.61 -5.97 6.95
C THR A 457 -28.37 -7.15 6.03
N LEU A 458 -27.17 -7.28 5.54
CA LEU A 458 -26.72 -8.40 4.71
C LEU A 458 -25.64 -9.19 5.44
N ARG A 459 -25.70 -10.53 5.31
CA ARG A 459 -24.59 -11.41 5.65
C ARG A 459 -23.95 -11.89 4.37
N LEU A 460 -22.71 -11.47 4.16
CA LEU A 460 -21.90 -11.79 2.99
C LEU A 460 -20.97 -12.94 3.33
N THR A 461 -20.97 -13.99 2.51
CA THR A 461 -19.96 -15.07 2.60
C THR A 461 -19.03 -14.95 1.43
N GLY A 462 -17.72 -15.04 1.68
CA GLY A 462 -16.72 -14.83 0.64
C GLY A 462 -15.30 -15.08 1.11
N THR A 463 -14.35 -14.61 0.30
CA THR A 463 -12.93 -14.73 0.55
C THR A 463 -12.30 -13.35 0.75
N MET A 464 -11.35 -13.25 1.68
CA MET A 464 -10.52 -12.07 1.84
C MET A 464 -9.06 -12.46 1.89
N SER A 465 -8.19 -11.56 1.47
CA SER A 465 -6.76 -11.77 1.58
C SER A 465 -6.32 -11.73 3.04
N GLU A 466 -5.29 -12.50 3.35
CA GLU A 466 -4.73 -12.56 4.69
C GLU A 466 -4.17 -11.19 5.12
N GLY A 467 -4.52 -10.77 6.33
CA GLY A 467 -4.09 -9.49 6.89
C GLY A 467 -5.00 -8.31 6.59
N SER A 468 -6.15 -8.55 5.96
CA SER A 468 -7.21 -7.54 5.83
C SER A 468 -7.77 -7.15 7.20
N ASP A 469 -8.11 -5.85 7.38
CA ASP A 469 -8.51 -5.26 8.68
C ASP A 469 -10.03 -5.10 8.81
N PHE A 470 -10.80 -6.05 8.29
CA PHE A 470 -12.25 -6.08 8.49
C PHE A 470 -12.57 -6.37 9.95
N LYS A 471 -13.29 -5.45 10.60
CA LYS A 471 -13.69 -5.59 12.02
C LYS A 471 -15.01 -4.92 12.30
N PRO A 472 -15.76 -5.38 13.32
CA PRO A 472 -16.98 -4.71 13.74
C PRO A 472 -16.73 -3.24 14.08
N GLY A 473 -17.61 -2.36 13.56
CA GLY A 473 -17.49 -0.90 13.71
C GLY A 473 -16.67 -0.19 12.64
N SER A 474 -15.96 -0.91 11.75
CA SER A 474 -15.26 -0.31 10.60
C SER A 474 -16.22 -0.04 9.44
N THR A 475 -15.87 0.95 8.60
CA THR A 475 -16.59 1.29 7.37
C THR A 475 -15.80 0.89 6.14
N TRP A 476 -16.53 0.53 5.07
CA TRP A 476 -15.95 0.00 3.83
C TRP A 476 -16.70 0.50 2.61
N CYS A 477 -16.03 0.49 1.46
CA CYS A 477 -16.61 0.72 0.15
C CYS A 477 -17.27 -0.56 -0.37
N ARG A 478 -18.50 -0.48 -0.88
CA ARG A 478 -19.19 -1.59 -1.58
C ARG A 478 -19.08 -1.39 -3.08
N LEU A 479 -18.82 -2.47 -3.79
CA LEU A 479 -18.83 -2.53 -5.24
C LEU A 479 -19.98 -3.37 -5.74
N TYR A 480 -20.60 -2.92 -6.83
CA TYR A 480 -21.76 -3.57 -7.47
C TYR A 480 -21.49 -3.82 -8.94
N ASP A 481 -21.83 -5.01 -9.43
CA ASP A 481 -21.78 -5.35 -10.86
C ASP A 481 -22.96 -4.68 -11.62
N SER A 482 -22.80 -4.46 -12.91
CA SER A 482 -23.86 -3.93 -13.77
C SER A 482 -25.07 -4.92 -13.86
N PRO A 483 -26.32 -4.43 -13.82
CA PRO A 483 -26.74 -3.04 -13.69
C PRO A 483 -26.51 -2.48 -12.28
N VAL A 484 -25.94 -1.30 -12.19
CA VAL A 484 -25.65 -0.61 -10.92
C VAL A 484 -26.96 -0.08 -10.31
N PRO A 485 -27.17 -0.16 -8.98
CA PRO A 485 -28.33 0.44 -8.34
C PRO A 485 -28.46 1.94 -8.60
N ASP A 486 -29.68 2.42 -8.84
CA ASP A 486 -29.96 3.82 -9.08
C ASP A 486 -29.41 4.73 -7.98
N GLY A 487 -28.74 5.79 -8.37
CA GLY A 487 -28.18 6.80 -7.46
C GLY A 487 -26.84 6.44 -6.82
N LEU A 488 -26.29 5.26 -7.08
CA LEU A 488 -24.88 4.95 -6.76
C LEU A 488 -23.95 5.60 -7.78
N GLU A 489 -22.72 5.85 -7.37
CA GLU A 489 -21.70 6.35 -8.29
C GLU A 489 -21.34 5.23 -9.27
N ASP A 490 -21.58 5.50 -10.55
CA ASP A 490 -21.17 4.69 -11.69
C ASP A 490 -20.11 5.51 -12.42
N PRO A 491 -18.83 5.09 -12.44
CA PRO A 491 -17.83 5.75 -13.27
C PRO A 491 -18.24 5.56 -14.73
N LEU A 492 -18.75 6.62 -15.34
CA LEU A 492 -19.18 6.61 -16.75
C LEU A 492 -18.03 6.15 -17.64
N GLY A 493 -18.27 5.05 -18.35
CA GLY A 493 -17.27 4.44 -19.19
C GLY A 493 -16.34 3.46 -18.45
N SER A 494 -16.65 3.10 -17.19
CA SER A 494 -15.93 2.00 -16.53
C SER A 494 -15.96 0.74 -17.37
N PRO A 495 -14.82 0.19 -17.76
CA PRO A 495 -14.73 -1.02 -18.56
C PRO A 495 -15.39 -2.23 -17.91
N THR A 496 -15.42 -2.26 -16.58
CA THR A 496 -16.00 -3.35 -15.80
C THR A 496 -17.48 -3.14 -15.49
N GLY A 497 -18.00 -1.91 -15.62
CA GLY A 497 -19.36 -1.54 -15.22
C GLY A 497 -19.59 -1.64 -13.70
N LEU A 498 -18.51 -1.58 -12.88
CA LEU A 498 -18.62 -1.61 -11.43
C LEU A 498 -19.04 -0.25 -10.87
N GLY A 499 -20.20 -0.21 -10.21
CA GLY A 499 -20.60 0.95 -9.41
C GLY A 499 -20.15 0.81 -7.96
N PHE A 500 -20.06 1.93 -7.22
CA PHE A 500 -19.58 1.90 -5.84
C PHE A 500 -20.30 2.87 -4.90
N THR A 501 -20.15 2.61 -3.60
CA THR A 501 -20.55 3.55 -2.54
C THR A 501 -19.75 3.33 -1.27
N PHE A 502 -19.40 4.42 -0.61
CA PHE A 502 -18.61 4.44 0.63
C PHE A 502 -19.47 4.38 1.90
N GLY A 503 -18.84 4.20 3.06
CA GLY A 503 -19.49 4.34 4.37
C GLY A 503 -20.33 3.14 4.79
N THR A 504 -20.03 1.93 4.32
CA THR A 504 -20.75 0.72 4.73
C THR A 504 -20.25 0.21 6.06
N LEU A 505 -21.12 0.12 7.05
CA LEU A 505 -20.76 -0.35 8.39
C LEU A 505 -20.66 -1.88 8.43
N VAL A 506 -19.53 -2.41 8.86
CA VAL A 506 -19.37 -3.82 9.25
C VAL A 506 -19.82 -3.99 10.69
N THR A 507 -20.76 -4.92 10.92
CA THR A 507 -21.32 -5.20 12.26
C THR A 507 -20.78 -6.49 12.87
N ALA A 508 -20.38 -7.48 12.05
CA ALA A 508 -19.75 -8.71 12.50
C ALA A 508 -18.79 -9.26 11.44
N VAL A 509 -17.75 -9.95 11.89
CA VAL A 509 -16.79 -10.69 11.04
C VAL A 509 -16.55 -12.05 11.71
N GLU A 510 -16.80 -13.14 10.99
CA GLU A 510 -16.75 -14.50 11.50
C GLU A 510 -16.10 -15.42 10.46
N ASP A 511 -15.39 -16.45 10.90
CA ASP A 511 -14.91 -17.49 9.99
C ASP A 511 -16.07 -18.38 9.56
N HIS A 512 -16.06 -18.84 8.31
CA HIS A 512 -17.10 -19.72 7.82
C HIS A 512 -17.04 -21.10 8.52
N PRO A 513 -18.14 -21.58 9.16
CA PRO A 513 -18.08 -22.74 10.06
C PRO A 513 -17.77 -24.07 9.36
N ARG A 514 -17.88 -24.15 8.03
CA ARG A 514 -17.73 -25.40 7.25
C ARG A 514 -16.70 -25.35 6.15
N VAL A 515 -16.28 -24.15 5.73
CA VAL A 515 -15.37 -23.99 4.57
C VAL A 515 -14.15 -23.22 5.03
N ALA A 516 -13.00 -23.90 5.11
CA ALA A 516 -11.74 -23.28 5.48
C ALA A 516 -11.33 -22.21 4.44
N GLY A 517 -10.89 -21.04 4.90
CA GLY A 517 -10.46 -19.94 4.05
C GLY A 517 -11.60 -19.04 3.55
N GLN A 518 -12.86 -19.32 3.95
CA GLN A 518 -13.97 -18.38 3.75
C GLN A 518 -14.31 -17.66 5.05
N SER A 519 -14.77 -16.43 4.92
CA SER A 519 -15.27 -15.62 6.04
C SER A 519 -16.69 -15.15 5.79
N MET A 520 -17.40 -14.82 6.86
CA MET A 520 -18.72 -14.21 6.82
C MET A 520 -18.63 -12.80 7.39
N ILE A 521 -19.03 -11.80 6.61
CA ILE A 521 -19.08 -10.41 7.03
C ILE A 521 -20.55 -9.95 7.04
N THR A 522 -21.00 -9.45 8.19
CA THR A 522 -22.32 -8.83 8.29
C THR A 522 -22.17 -7.33 8.13
N ILE A 523 -22.90 -6.75 7.19
CA ILE A 523 -22.89 -5.32 6.88
C ILE A 523 -24.26 -4.69 7.08
N GLU A 524 -24.26 -3.40 7.41
CA GLU A 524 -25.46 -2.56 7.40
C GLU A 524 -25.38 -1.56 6.24
N GLU A 525 -26.38 -1.60 5.36
CA GLU A 525 -26.60 -0.65 4.29
C GLU A 525 -27.64 0.37 4.70
N ARG A 526 -27.52 1.60 4.23
CA ARG A 526 -28.43 2.70 4.57
C ARG A 526 -28.87 3.48 3.33
N GLU A 527 -30.17 3.77 3.25
CA GLU A 527 -30.67 4.74 2.28
C GLU A 527 -30.06 6.13 2.50
N THR A 528 -29.95 6.87 1.42
CA THR A 528 -29.61 8.29 1.45
C THR A 528 -30.62 9.07 0.62
N GLY A 529 -30.61 10.40 0.68
CA GLY A 529 -31.47 11.22 -0.17
C GLY A 529 -31.24 11.05 -1.68
N LYS A 530 -30.09 10.46 -2.06
CA LYS A 530 -29.71 10.20 -3.45
C LYS A 530 -29.86 8.73 -3.86
N VAL A 531 -29.77 7.81 -2.90
CA VAL A 531 -29.76 6.36 -3.14
C VAL A 531 -30.96 5.76 -2.44
N PRO A 532 -32.05 5.42 -3.17
CA PRO A 532 -33.21 4.74 -2.62
C PRO A 532 -32.91 3.27 -2.30
N ALA A 533 -33.86 2.58 -1.66
CA ALA A 533 -33.75 1.12 -1.43
C ALA A 533 -33.70 0.36 -2.75
N TYR A 534 -32.83 -0.64 -2.83
CA TYR A 534 -32.57 -1.48 -4.01
C TYR A 534 -32.37 -2.95 -3.63
N PRO A 535 -32.60 -3.90 -4.56
CA PRO A 535 -32.44 -5.34 -4.29
C PRO A 535 -31.01 -5.88 -4.50
N HIS A 536 -30.13 -5.11 -5.15
CA HIS A 536 -28.80 -5.57 -5.55
C HIS A 536 -27.95 -6.00 -4.36
N ILE A 537 -27.01 -6.92 -4.60
CA ILE A 537 -26.05 -7.44 -3.63
C ILE A 537 -24.65 -6.99 -4.07
N PRO A 538 -23.80 -6.51 -3.16
CA PRO A 538 -22.44 -6.15 -3.52
C PRO A 538 -21.63 -7.37 -3.96
N VAL A 539 -20.74 -7.17 -4.92
CA VAL A 539 -19.82 -8.21 -5.41
C VAL A 539 -18.49 -8.21 -4.66
N ALA A 540 -18.13 -7.08 -4.06
CA ALA A 540 -16.93 -6.96 -3.23
C ALA A 540 -17.07 -5.83 -2.21
N LEU A 541 -16.23 -5.91 -1.15
CA LEU A 541 -15.93 -4.80 -0.24
C LEU A 541 -14.46 -4.43 -0.38
N THR A 542 -14.16 -3.13 -0.42
CA THR A 542 -12.80 -2.57 -0.49
C THR A 542 -12.64 -1.43 0.50
N GLU A 543 -11.46 -0.84 0.60
CA GLU A 543 -11.20 0.27 1.51
C GLU A 543 -12.17 1.42 1.31
N ASP A 544 -12.58 2.03 2.43
CA ASP A 544 -13.43 3.23 2.44
C ASP A 544 -12.62 4.48 2.08
N GLN A 545 -13.31 5.58 1.78
CA GLN A 545 -12.65 6.85 1.46
C GLN A 545 -11.70 7.30 2.57
N PRO A 546 -10.60 7.98 2.23
CA PRO A 546 -9.66 8.50 3.22
C PRO A 546 -10.32 9.45 4.22
N VAL A 547 -9.82 9.42 5.46
CA VAL A 547 -10.29 10.34 6.50
C VAL A 547 -9.97 11.79 6.10
N ARG A 548 -10.91 12.68 6.27
CA ARG A 548 -10.74 14.10 5.95
C ARG A 548 -9.69 14.74 6.85
N THR A 549 -8.71 15.41 6.27
CA THR A 549 -7.55 16.03 6.94
C THR A 549 -7.55 17.56 6.91
N ALA A 550 -8.69 18.19 6.59
CA ALA A 550 -8.79 19.64 6.38
C ALA A 550 -8.25 20.50 7.54
N SER A 551 -8.42 20.10 8.81
CA SER A 551 -7.87 20.85 9.94
C SER A 551 -6.36 20.75 10.04
N ILE A 552 -5.79 19.60 9.65
CA ILE A 552 -4.34 19.36 9.65
C ILE A 552 -3.71 20.15 8.50
N GLU A 553 -4.30 20.09 7.31
CA GLU A 553 -3.88 20.88 6.14
C GLU A 553 -3.93 22.37 6.39
N ALA A 554 -4.99 22.87 7.04
CA ALA A 554 -5.08 24.27 7.42
C ALA A 554 -3.98 24.70 8.40
N ALA A 555 -3.60 23.84 9.35
CA ALA A 555 -2.49 24.12 10.26
C ALA A 555 -1.13 24.18 9.54
N LEU A 556 -0.92 23.31 8.54
CA LEU A 556 0.28 23.35 7.70
C LEU A 556 0.34 24.61 6.83
N ALA A 557 -0.79 25.01 6.24
CA ALA A 557 -0.89 26.25 5.46
C ALA A 557 -0.60 27.49 6.33
N GLU A 558 -1.09 27.52 7.59
CA GLU A 558 -0.79 28.59 8.57
C GLU A 558 0.72 28.68 8.85
N LEU A 559 1.41 27.55 9.03
CA LEU A 559 2.86 27.52 9.19
C LEU A 559 3.58 28.00 7.92
N ALA A 560 3.17 27.51 6.74
CA ALA A 560 3.75 27.90 5.46
C ALA A 560 3.59 29.39 5.18
N TYR A 561 2.44 29.98 5.54
CA TYR A 561 2.23 31.42 5.48
C TYR A 561 3.23 32.18 6.36
N SER A 562 3.42 31.74 7.62
CA SER A 562 4.35 32.35 8.56
C SER A 562 5.79 32.30 8.04
N VAL A 563 6.23 31.13 7.53
CA VAL A 563 7.54 30.95 6.91
C VAL A 563 7.70 31.83 5.67
N GLY A 564 6.70 31.80 4.75
CA GLY A 564 6.71 32.60 3.53
C GLY A 564 6.72 34.12 3.75
N ALA A 565 6.19 34.60 4.88
CA ALA A 565 6.25 35.99 5.28
C ALA A 565 7.62 36.40 5.84
N SER A 566 8.43 35.41 6.27
CA SER A 566 9.70 35.65 6.97
C SER A 566 10.94 35.41 6.09
N VAL A 567 10.83 34.68 4.96
CA VAL A 567 11.98 34.35 4.09
C VAL A 567 12.81 35.57 3.69
N PRO A 568 14.15 35.48 3.69
CA PRO A 568 14.99 34.30 3.91
C PRO A 568 15.16 33.88 5.37
N ALA A 569 14.75 34.68 6.34
CA ALA A 569 14.76 34.31 7.75
C ALA A 569 13.64 33.29 8.04
N LEU A 570 13.80 32.53 9.11
CA LEU A 570 12.80 31.59 9.58
C LEU A 570 12.21 32.05 10.92
N PRO A 571 10.90 31.83 11.17
CA PRO A 571 10.28 32.17 12.44
C PRO A 571 10.80 31.28 13.56
N GLU A 572 10.82 31.78 14.78
CA GLU A 572 11.06 30.99 16.01
C GLU A 572 9.84 30.09 16.26
N HIS A 573 9.96 28.83 15.86
CA HIS A 573 8.87 27.87 15.93
C HIS A 573 9.43 26.47 16.20
N PRO A 574 8.88 25.72 17.20
CA PRO A 574 9.47 24.44 17.59
C PRO A 574 9.54 23.41 16.46
N GLY A 575 8.55 23.39 15.56
CA GLY A 575 8.59 22.54 14.37
C GLY A 575 9.68 22.94 13.36
N VAL A 576 9.93 24.25 13.18
CA VAL A 576 11.01 24.74 12.28
C VAL A 576 12.38 24.40 12.86
N ASP A 577 12.57 24.48 14.18
CA ASP A 577 13.82 24.06 14.83
C ASP A 577 14.13 22.58 14.59
N ILE A 578 13.09 21.71 14.61
CA ILE A 578 13.22 20.28 14.28
C ILE A 578 13.68 20.11 12.84
N LEU A 579 13.08 20.80 11.87
CA LEU A 579 13.46 20.71 10.45
C LEU A 579 14.91 21.13 10.21
N ARG A 580 15.37 22.18 10.89
CA ARG A 580 16.73 22.71 10.83
C ARG A 580 17.75 21.85 11.56
N LYS A 581 17.31 20.89 12.40
CA LYS A 581 18.15 20.09 13.32
C LYS A 581 19.00 20.97 14.25
N VAL A 582 18.46 22.12 14.67
CA VAL A 582 19.17 22.99 15.62
C VAL A 582 18.92 22.51 17.05
N PRO A 583 19.90 22.63 17.97
CA PRO A 583 19.69 22.32 19.37
C PRO A 583 18.52 23.09 19.99
N PRO A 584 17.81 22.52 20.96
CA PRO A 584 16.74 23.21 21.69
C PRO A 584 17.21 24.57 22.24
N ARG A 585 16.35 25.59 22.09
CA ARG A 585 16.63 26.90 22.70
C ARG A 585 16.24 26.90 24.19
N PHE A 586 17.14 27.32 25.05
CA PHE A 586 16.92 27.48 26.48
C PHE A 586 17.04 28.94 26.88
N LEU A 587 16.36 29.32 27.99
CA LEU A 587 16.43 30.68 28.55
C LEU A 587 17.75 30.92 29.29
N SER A 588 18.21 29.94 30.06
CA SER A 588 19.41 30.04 30.88
C SER A 588 20.39 28.87 30.72
N LEU A 589 19.90 27.67 30.37
CA LEU A 589 20.74 26.50 30.12
C LEU A 589 21.43 26.62 28.75
N SER A 590 22.63 26.07 28.65
CA SER A 590 23.36 25.97 27.38
C SER A 590 23.15 24.61 26.65
N ALA A 591 22.59 23.65 27.33
CA ALA A 591 22.29 22.30 26.87
C ALA A 591 21.18 21.69 27.76
N PRO A 592 20.57 20.55 27.37
CA PRO A 592 19.64 19.82 28.24
C PRO A 592 20.24 19.59 29.63
N ALA A 593 19.42 19.71 30.68
CA ALA A 593 19.87 19.56 32.10
C ALA A 593 20.50 18.16 32.31
N ALA A 594 21.58 18.13 33.12
CA ALA A 594 22.27 16.88 33.41
C ALA A 594 21.37 15.89 34.12
N VAL A 595 21.47 14.62 33.77
CA VAL A 595 20.79 13.51 34.47
C VAL A 595 21.61 13.15 35.70
N GLU A 596 21.03 13.30 36.87
CA GLU A 596 21.64 12.92 38.15
C GLU A 596 21.11 11.56 38.60
N GLU A 597 21.83 10.89 39.51
CA GLU A 597 21.35 9.68 40.13
C GLU A 597 20.36 10.03 41.26
N ASP A 598 19.27 9.27 41.35
CA ASP A 598 18.33 9.35 42.48
C ASP A 598 18.95 8.74 43.78
N ARG A 599 18.19 8.76 44.89
CA ARG A 599 18.62 8.19 46.16
C ARG A 599 18.89 6.68 46.11
N ALA A 600 18.41 6.00 45.09
CA ALA A 600 18.60 4.56 44.86
C ALA A 600 19.75 4.28 43.89
N GLY A 601 20.41 5.31 43.34
CA GLY A 601 21.48 5.21 42.36
C GLY A 601 20.98 4.93 40.96
N ALA A 602 19.70 5.25 40.64
CA ALA A 602 19.15 5.18 39.29
C ALA A 602 19.11 6.57 38.64
N ALA A 603 19.23 6.63 37.35
CA ALA A 603 19.18 7.88 36.57
C ALA A 603 17.80 8.57 36.68
N ASP A 604 17.77 9.80 37.21
CA ASP A 604 16.54 10.60 37.41
C ASP A 604 16.21 11.43 36.16
N TYR A 605 15.76 10.76 35.11
CA TYR A 605 15.31 11.41 33.87
C TYR A 605 14.09 12.32 34.09
N VAL A 606 13.22 12.02 35.03
CA VAL A 606 12.02 12.83 35.32
C VAL A 606 12.42 14.23 35.76
N THR A 607 13.37 14.35 36.69
CA THR A 607 13.87 15.65 37.19
C THR A 607 14.61 16.41 36.08
N ALA A 608 15.52 15.74 35.35
CA ALA A 608 16.31 16.37 34.28
C ALA A 608 15.41 16.90 33.14
N ILE A 609 14.47 16.09 32.66
CA ILE A 609 13.55 16.50 31.58
C ILE A 609 12.63 17.64 32.06
N THR A 610 12.10 17.57 33.29
CA THR A 610 11.28 18.64 33.86
C THR A 610 12.04 19.95 33.92
N ALA A 611 13.29 19.93 34.44
CA ALA A 611 14.16 21.13 34.50
C ALA A 611 14.42 21.73 33.12
N SER A 612 14.71 20.88 32.12
CA SER A 612 14.92 21.34 30.75
C SER A 612 13.65 21.94 30.13
N LEU A 613 12.47 21.37 30.39
CA LEU A 613 11.20 21.90 29.86
C LEU A 613 10.81 23.23 30.49
N LEU A 614 11.10 23.42 31.78
CA LEU A 614 10.87 24.70 32.49
C LEU A 614 11.73 25.83 31.93
N ASP A 615 12.96 25.53 31.47
CA ASP A 615 13.90 26.48 30.88
C ASP A 615 13.77 26.58 29.32
N LEU A 616 12.94 25.76 28.67
CA LEU A 616 12.81 25.71 27.21
C LEU A 616 12.11 26.95 26.66
N ASP A 617 12.73 27.66 25.71
CA ASP A 617 12.18 28.86 25.07
C ASP A 617 11.58 28.56 23.69
N ARG A 618 10.26 28.30 23.64
CA ARG A 618 9.48 28.08 22.40
C ARG A 618 10.16 27.16 21.40
N SER A 619 10.72 26.06 21.91
CA SER A 619 11.48 25.10 21.13
C SER A 619 11.00 23.67 21.42
N TYR A 620 11.78 22.68 21.09
CA TYR A 620 11.46 21.28 21.33
C TYR A 620 12.48 20.64 22.27
N LEU A 621 12.12 19.51 22.87
CA LEU A 621 13.02 18.62 23.55
C LEU A 621 12.75 17.18 23.07
N ALA A 622 13.79 16.45 22.65
CA ALA A 622 13.66 15.09 22.16
C ALA A 622 14.06 14.07 23.22
N VAL A 623 13.30 12.98 23.33
CA VAL A 623 13.59 11.87 24.25
C VAL A 623 13.45 10.56 23.51
N GLN A 624 14.57 9.93 23.23
CA GLN A 624 14.60 8.58 22.71
C GLN A 624 14.54 7.59 23.87
N GLY A 625 13.53 6.72 23.83
CA GLY A 625 13.39 5.66 24.83
C GLY A 625 13.26 4.30 24.16
N PRO A 626 14.32 3.50 24.15
CA PRO A 626 14.28 2.11 23.71
C PRO A 626 13.19 1.25 24.37
N PRO A 627 12.96 0.02 23.89
CA PRO A 627 11.97 -0.89 24.48
C PRO A 627 12.24 -1.17 25.97
N GLY A 628 11.20 -0.98 26.78
CA GLY A 628 11.26 -1.28 28.22
C GLY A 628 11.97 -0.24 29.09
N THR A 629 12.35 0.93 28.53
CA THR A 629 13.02 2.00 29.32
C THR A 629 12.05 2.89 30.10
N GLY A 630 10.75 2.64 30.05
CA GLY A 630 9.77 3.39 30.82
C GLY A 630 9.40 4.75 30.21
N LYS A 631 9.41 4.93 28.89
CA LYS A 631 8.96 6.17 28.22
C LYS A 631 7.66 6.73 28.80
N THR A 632 6.62 5.90 28.87
CA THR A 632 5.30 6.31 29.37
C THR A 632 5.35 6.68 30.86
N TYR A 633 6.14 5.97 31.64
CA TYR A 633 6.37 6.30 33.06
C TYR A 633 7.05 7.67 33.20
N VAL A 634 8.18 7.88 32.52
CA VAL A 634 8.90 9.16 32.56
C VAL A 634 8.01 10.28 32.06
N GLY A 635 7.38 10.13 30.92
CA GLY A 635 6.48 11.12 30.29
C GLY A 635 5.32 11.49 31.25
N SER A 636 4.66 10.50 31.85
CA SER A 636 3.52 10.74 32.74
C SER A 636 3.91 11.47 34.02
N HIS A 637 5.09 11.17 34.59
CA HIS A 637 5.58 11.87 35.79
C HIS A 637 6.04 13.30 35.48
N VAL A 638 6.66 13.55 34.33
CA VAL A 638 6.96 14.91 33.84
C VAL A 638 5.66 15.70 33.66
N ILE A 639 4.65 15.09 33.00
CA ILE A 639 3.32 15.69 32.82
C ILE A 639 2.71 16.06 34.17
N ALA A 640 2.71 15.15 35.14
CA ALA A 640 2.11 15.38 36.43
C ALA A 640 2.75 16.58 37.16
N ARG A 641 4.08 16.66 37.20
CA ARG A 641 4.82 17.79 37.81
C ARG A 641 4.44 19.13 37.14
N LEU A 642 4.44 19.18 35.83
CA LEU A 642 4.13 20.42 35.10
C LEU A 642 2.65 20.80 35.20
N VAL A 643 1.72 19.84 35.25
CA VAL A 643 0.29 20.11 35.50
C VAL A 643 0.10 20.69 36.88
N ASP A 644 0.83 20.21 37.90
CA ASP A 644 0.79 20.76 39.28
C ASP A 644 1.39 22.15 39.32
N ASP A 645 2.40 22.46 38.52
CA ASP A 645 2.95 23.81 38.30
C ASP A 645 2.02 24.74 37.49
N GLY A 646 0.84 24.28 37.11
CA GLY A 646 -0.18 25.07 36.44
C GLY A 646 -0.12 25.05 34.91
N TRP A 647 0.69 24.19 34.28
CA TRP A 647 0.81 24.11 32.83
C TRP A 647 -0.38 23.41 32.18
N LYS A 648 -0.77 23.92 31.04
CA LYS A 648 -1.76 23.28 30.13
C LYS A 648 -1.01 22.38 29.16
N ILE A 649 -1.19 21.07 29.30
CA ILE A 649 -0.44 20.08 28.55
C ILE A 649 -1.35 19.32 27.60
N GLY A 650 -0.90 19.16 26.37
CA GLY A 650 -1.50 18.25 25.36
C GLY A 650 -0.72 16.95 25.26
N VAL A 651 -1.41 15.83 24.99
CA VAL A 651 -0.81 14.55 24.57
C VAL A 651 -1.39 14.16 23.22
N VAL A 652 -0.53 13.93 22.25
CA VAL A 652 -0.90 13.48 20.91
C VAL A 652 -0.14 12.21 20.56
N GLY A 653 -0.80 11.33 19.79
CA GLY A 653 -0.21 10.11 19.25
C GLY A 653 -0.97 9.66 18.00
N GLN A 654 -0.47 8.63 17.33
CA GLN A 654 -1.09 8.10 16.10
C GLN A 654 -2.46 7.44 16.35
N SER A 655 -2.69 6.88 17.52
CA SER A 655 -3.92 6.17 17.85
C SER A 655 -4.52 6.65 19.16
N HIS A 656 -5.84 6.48 19.28
CA HIS A 656 -6.54 6.73 20.53
C HIS A 656 -5.98 5.91 21.70
N ALA A 657 -5.58 4.65 21.43
CA ALA A 657 -5.05 3.75 22.45
C ALA A 657 -3.72 4.24 23.05
N VAL A 658 -2.80 4.76 22.24
CA VAL A 658 -1.52 5.33 22.69
C VAL A 658 -1.77 6.51 23.62
N VAL A 659 -2.63 7.44 23.21
CA VAL A 659 -2.98 8.62 24.02
C VAL A 659 -3.65 8.20 25.33
N GLU A 660 -4.63 7.29 25.28
CA GLU A 660 -5.35 6.81 26.48
C GLU A 660 -4.43 6.10 27.47
N ASN A 661 -3.46 5.35 26.98
CA ASN A 661 -2.44 4.72 27.84
C ASN A 661 -1.61 5.77 28.59
N MET A 662 -1.16 6.84 27.93
CA MET A 662 -0.43 7.92 28.57
C MET A 662 -1.28 8.65 29.62
N LEU A 663 -2.55 8.98 29.30
CA LEU A 663 -3.47 9.64 30.22
C LEU A 663 -3.78 8.75 31.45
N SER A 664 -4.04 7.46 31.25
CA SER A 664 -4.30 6.50 32.33
C SER A 664 -3.09 6.36 33.22
N THR A 665 -1.87 6.26 32.66
CA THR A 665 -0.63 6.20 33.46
C THR A 665 -0.39 7.49 34.22
N ALA A 666 -0.71 8.65 33.66
CA ALA A 666 -0.61 9.94 34.37
C ALA A 666 -1.56 10.01 35.56
N ILE A 667 -2.75 9.44 35.47
CA ILE A 667 -3.72 9.37 36.57
C ILE A 667 -3.30 8.32 37.61
N GLU A 668 -3.11 7.06 37.18
CA GLU A 668 -2.94 5.91 38.10
C GLU A 668 -1.57 5.88 38.77
N THR A 669 -0.52 6.27 38.02
CA THR A 669 0.86 6.10 38.46
C THR A 669 1.48 7.42 38.89
N ALA A 670 1.23 8.51 38.16
CA ALA A 670 1.81 9.81 38.47
C ALA A 670 0.90 10.74 39.29
N GLY A 671 -0.37 10.35 39.54
CA GLY A 671 -1.25 11.00 40.50
C GLY A 671 -1.99 12.25 39.99
N VAL A 672 -2.09 12.45 38.68
CA VAL A 672 -2.89 13.55 38.07
C VAL A 672 -4.36 13.37 38.43
N ASP A 673 -4.99 14.43 38.95
CA ASP A 673 -6.43 14.42 39.28
C ASP A 673 -7.26 14.16 38.00
N PRO A 674 -8.11 13.10 37.95
CA PRO A 674 -9.01 12.82 36.83
C PRO A 674 -9.92 13.99 36.39
N GLY A 675 -10.24 14.89 37.34
CA GLY A 675 -11.02 16.11 37.08
C GLY A 675 -10.27 17.13 36.19
N ARG A 676 -8.94 17.04 36.13
CA ARG A 676 -8.07 17.90 35.30
C ARG A 676 -7.69 17.25 33.97
N VAL A 677 -8.32 16.12 33.60
CA VAL A 677 -8.04 15.39 32.35
C VAL A 677 -9.25 15.41 31.43
N ALA A 678 -9.03 15.65 30.13
CA ALA A 678 -10.05 15.59 29.11
C ALA A 678 -9.54 14.92 27.82
N LYS A 679 -10.38 14.10 27.20
CA LYS A 679 -10.13 13.54 25.88
C LYS A 679 -11.44 13.10 25.21
N LYS A 680 -11.69 13.53 23.98
CA LYS A 680 -12.78 12.99 23.16
C LYS A 680 -12.61 11.49 22.89
N LEU A 681 -13.65 10.71 23.17
CA LEU A 681 -13.68 9.28 22.86
C LEU A 681 -14.25 9.03 21.46
N ALA A 682 -13.65 8.10 20.72
CA ALA A 682 -14.16 7.67 19.40
C ALA A 682 -15.49 6.91 19.56
N ALA A 683 -15.60 6.07 20.60
CA ALA A 683 -16.79 5.37 21.01
C ALA A 683 -16.84 5.31 22.55
N PRO A 684 -18.02 5.23 23.17
CA PRO A 684 -18.13 5.11 24.62
C PRO A 684 -17.50 3.82 25.13
N HIS A 685 -16.55 3.95 26.04
CA HIS A 685 -15.96 2.85 26.82
C HIS A 685 -15.47 3.37 28.17
N PRO A 686 -15.26 2.51 29.17
CA PRO A 686 -14.79 2.93 30.48
C PRO A 686 -13.40 3.57 30.42
N VAL A 687 -13.26 4.77 30.98
CA VAL A 687 -11.99 5.51 31.14
C VAL A 687 -11.92 6.11 32.56
N LEU A 688 -10.73 6.55 32.97
CA LEU A 688 -10.50 7.08 34.31
C LEU A 688 -10.92 8.55 34.50
N TRP A 689 -11.12 9.29 33.40
CA TRP A 689 -11.56 10.69 33.37
C TRP A 689 -13.02 10.81 32.97
N HIS A 690 -13.65 11.95 33.26
CA HIS A 690 -15.08 12.16 33.01
C HIS A 690 -15.39 13.08 31.82
N ARG A 691 -14.39 13.80 31.31
CA ARG A 691 -14.54 14.77 30.22
C ARG A 691 -14.19 14.11 28.89
N THR A 692 -15.21 13.74 28.11
CA THR A 692 -15.07 12.83 26.96
C THR A 692 -15.53 13.40 25.62
N SER A 693 -15.76 14.73 25.54
CA SER A 693 -16.19 15.44 24.33
C SER A 693 -15.24 16.57 23.93
N ASP A 694 -15.38 17.10 22.71
CA ASP A 694 -14.64 18.28 22.24
C ASP A 694 -14.97 19.53 23.07
N ASP A 695 -16.24 19.68 23.49
CA ASP A 695 -16.67 20.80 24.35
C ASP A 695 -16.02 20.72 25.74
N ASP A 696 -15.85 19.50 26.28
CA ASP A 696 -15.15 19.28 27.55
C ASP A 696 -13.67 19.69 27.45
N VAL A 697 -13.01 19.36 26.33
CA VAL A 697 -11.62 19.76 26.06
C VAL A 697 -11.51 21.28 26.02
N ALA A 698 -12.38 21.97 25.25
CA ALA A 698 -12.38 23.41 25.16
C ALA A 698 -12.67 24.09 26.51
N ALA A 699 -13.63 23.58 27.26
CA ALA A 699 -13.99 24.08 28.57
C ALA A 699 -12.83 23.94 29.60
N LEU A 700 -12.13 22.80 29.58
CA LEU A 700 -11.00 22.55 30.44
C LEU A 700 -9.83 23.48 30.13
N LEU A 701 -9.53 23.68 28.83
CA LEU A 701 -8.49 24.62 28.40
C LEU A 701 -8.83 26.09 28.73
N GLY A 702 -10.11 26.44 28.78
CA GLY A 702 -10.60 27.75 29.22
C GLY A 702 -10.54 27.98 30.74
N SER A 703 -10.37 26.92 31.54
CA SER A 703 -10.35 26.98 32.98
C SER A 703 -8.99 27.45 33.54
N PRO A 704 -8.93 28.08 34.74
CA PRO A 704 -7.67 28.41 35.39
C PRO A 704 -6.98 27.15 35.91
N GLY A 705 -5.63 27.21 35.96
CA GLY A 705 -4.80 26.12 36.46
C GLY A 705 -4.35 25.14 35.42
N GLY A 706 -3.45 24.24 35.82
CA GLY A 706 -2.90 23.22 34.97
C GLY A 706 -3.90 22.14 34.59
N CYS A 707 -3.79 21.60 33.40
CA CYS A 707 -4.66 20.54 32.93
C CYS A 707 -3.96 19.67 31.87
N LEU A 708 -4.54 18.49 31.61
CA LEU A 708 -4.04 17.50 30.67
C LEU A 708 -5.15 17.19 29.64
N VAL A 709 -4.87 17.43 28.36
CA VAL A 709 -5.80 17.12 27.27
C VAL A 709 -5.19 16.13 26.30
N GLY A 710 -5.94 15.09 25.92
CA GLY A 710 -5.49 14.07 24.99
C GLY A 710 -6.23 14.12 23.67
N GLY A 711 -5.55 13.79 22.57
CA GLY A 711 -6.19 13.68 21.26
C GLY A 711 -5.27 13.18 20.15
N THR A 712 -5.83 12.97 18.98
CA THR A 712 -5.09 12.72 17.74
C THR A 712 -4.72 14.06 17.07
N ALA A 713 -4.02 14.01 15.94
CA ALA A 713 -3.68 15.22 15.17
C ALA A 713 -4.91 16.08 14.84
N TRP A 714 -6.05 15.45 14.53
CA TRP A 714 -7.34 16.13 14.28
C TRP A 714 -7.83 16.94 15.48
N THR A 715 -7.64 16.44 16.69
CA THR A 715 -7.99 17.16 17.92
C THR A 715 -7.07 18.37 18.12
N MET A 716 -5.74 18.15 17.97
CA MET A 716 -4.74 19.20 18.21
C MET A 716 -4.76 20.32 17.16
N THR A 717 -5.24 20.04 15.96
CA THR A 717 -5.45 21.05 14.90
C THR A 717 -6.90 21.57 14.84
N GLY A 718 -7.81 20.98 15.63
CA GLY A 718 -9.23 21.30 15.66
C GLY A 718 -9.57 22.55 16.51
N LYS A 719 -10.85 22.93 16.46
CA LYS A 719 -11.37 24.13 17.16
C LYS A 719 -11.34 24.00 18.69
N SER A 720 -11.37 22.77 19.23
CA SER A 720 -11.35 22.49 20.68
C SER A 720 -10.00 22.81 21.33
N VAL A 721 -8.91 22.85 20.53
CA VAL A 721 -7.57 23.24 20.95
C VAL A 721 -7.11 24.45 20.14
N PRO A 722 -7.30 25.68 20.65
CA PRO A 722 -6.86 26.88 19.93
C PRO A 722 -5.33 26.94 19.76
N ALA A 723 -4.86 27.65 18.74
CA ALA A 723 -3.43 27.83 18.50
C ALA A 723 -2.71 28.42 19.72
N GLY A 724 -1.57 27.83 20.11
CA GLY A 724 -0.76 28.28 21.25
C GLY A 724 -1.42 28.19 22.61
N SER A 725 -2.58 27.52 22.73
CA SER A 725 -3.31 27.39 23.98
C SER A 725 -2.65 26.44 24.99
N LEU A 726 -1.73 25.60 24.55
CA LEU A 726 -0.96 24.67 25.38
C LEU A 726 0.41 25.26 25.70
N ASP A 727 0.88 25.05 26.92
CA ASP A 727 2.25 25.37 27.31
C ASP A 727 3.23 24.33 26.78
N LEU A 728 2.79 23.06 26.69
CA LEU A 728 3.54 21.93 26.17
C LEU A 728 2.63 20.97 25.40
N LEU A 729 3.10 20.48 24.26
CA LEU A 729 2.52 19.32 23.58
C LEU A 729 3.51 18.16 23.64
N VAL A 730 3.08 17.06 24.22
CA VAL A 730 3.81 15.78 24.25
C VAL A 730 3.37 14.95 23.06
N ILE A 731 4.30 14.62 22.17
CA ILE A 731 4.09 13.71 21.05
C ILE A 731 4.59 12.33 21.47
N ASP A 732 3.66 11.44 21.81
CA ASP A 732 3.99 10.06 22.18
C ASP A 732 4.11 9.18 20.94
N GLU A 733 5.03 8.23 20.96
CA GLU A 733 5.48 7.45 19.80
C GLU A 733 5.98 8.33 18.63
N ALA A 734 6.74 9.39 18.95
CA ALA A 734 7.32 10.34 17.98
C ALA A 734 8.29 9.68 16.99
N GLY A 735 8.70 8.43 17.19
CA GLY A 735 9.38 7.59 16.21
C GLY A 735 8.48 7.07 15.09
N GLN A 736 7.15 7.26 15.21
CA GLN A 736 6.14 6.87 14.22
C GLN A 736 5.24 8.03 13.81
N PHE A 737 5.53 9.24 14.26
CA PHE A 737 4.72 10.42 13.97
C PHE A 737 5.46 11.28 12.94
N SER A 738 4.91 11.40 11.72
CA SER A 738 5.59 12.08 10.61
C SER A 738 5.93 13.52 10.90
N LEU A 739 6.97 14.03 10.25
CA LEU A 739 7.32 15.46 10.30
C LEU A 739 6.14 16.32 9.89
N ALA A 740 5.44 16.00 8.80
CA ALA A 740 4.28 16.76 8.36
C ALA A 740 3.22 16.87 9.48
N ASN A 741 2.86 15.76 10.12
CA ASN A 741 1.92 15.80 11.24
C ASN A 741 2.49 16.50 12.48
N THR A 742 3.79 16.36 12.74
CA THR A 742 4.49 17.08 13.83
C THR A 742 4.40 18.58 13.64
N LEU A 743 4.65 19.08 12.40
CA LEU A 743 4.52 20.49 12.06
C LEU A 743 3.10 20.99 12.25
N ALA A 744 2.11 20.21 11.82
CA ALA A 744 0.70 20.58 11.96
C ALA A 744 0.27 20.71 13.42
N VAL A 745 0.61 19.73 14.29
CA VAL A 745 0.21 19.74 15.70
C VAL A 745 1.00 20.73 16.54
N ALA A 746 2.21 21.12 16.11
CA ALA A 746 3.04 22.14 16.77
C ALA A 746 2.32 23.47 16.93
N ARG A 747 1.33 23.76 16.07
CA ARG A 747 0.45 24.91 16.17
C ARG A 747 -0.23 25.04 17.55
N ALA A 748 -0.53 23.91 18.19
CA ALA A 748 -1.30 23.88 19.43
C ALA A 748 -0.53 24.40 20.65
N ALA A 749 0.81 24.35 20.64
CA ALA A 749 1.62 24.55 21.83
C ALA A 749 2.80 25.49 21.62
N LYS A 750 3.29 26.03 22.74
CA LYS A 750 4.52 26.86 22.77
C LYS A 750 5.79 26.00 22.71
N ARG A 751 5.73 24.77 23.22
CA ARG A 751 6.85 23.86 23.34
C ARG A 751 6.44 22.45 22.94
N LEU A 752 7.39 21.65 22.43
CA LEU A 752 7.18 20.24 22.10
C LEU A 752 8.07 19.35 22.96
N LEU A 753 7.52 18.23 23.43
CA LEU A 753 8.26 17.10 23.95
C LEU A 753 8.03 15.90 23.04
N LEU A 754 9.08 15.42 22.39
CA LEU A 754 9.04 14.26 21.52
C LEU A 754 9.43 13.03 22.34
N LEU A 755 8.49 12.10 22.55
CA LEU A 755 8.75 10.82 23.22
C LEU A 755 8.61 9.70 22.21
N GLY A 756 9.62 8.87 21.99
CA GLY A 756 9.51 7.78 21.02
C GLY A 756 10.80 7.00 20.85
N ASP A 757 10.85 6.21 19.80
CA ASP A 757 12.04 5.44 19.44
C ASP A 757 12.10 5.24 17.92
N PRO A 758 13.05 5.89 17.22
CA PRO A 758 13.19 5.77 15.77
C PRO A 758 13.72 4.40 15.34
N GLN A 759 14.26 3.60 16.27
CA GLN A 759 14.73 2.22 16.00
C GLN A 759 13.61 1.17 16.12
N GLN A 760 12.36 1.61 16.28
CA GLN A 760 11.18 0.78 16.16
C GLN A 760 10.54 0.96 14.79
N LEU A 761 9.30 0.45 14.60
CA LEU A 761 8.64 0.50 13.29
C LEU A 761 8.46 1.95 12.83
N PRO A 762 8.83 2.28 11.59
CA PRO A 762 8.54 3.60 11.03
C PRO A 762 7.04 3.76 10.75
N GLN A 763 6.62 5.00 10.51
CA GLN A 763 5.29 5.27 9.97
C GLN A 763 5.16 4.64 8.57
N VAL A 764 3.98 4.09 8.27
CA VAL A 764 3.65 3.64 6.91
C VAL A 764 3.13 4.85 6.14
N THR A 765 3.76 5.17 5.02
CA THR A 765 3.34 6.18 4.05
C THR A 765 2.91 5.49 2.74
N GLN A 766 1.97 6.06 2.02
CA GLN A 766 1.48 5.56 0.74
C GLN A 766 1.93 6.45 -0.41
N GLY A 767 2.00 7.76 -0.19
CA GLY A 767 2.42 8.74 -1.17
C GLY A 767 3.94 8.91 -1.25
N SER A 768 4.42 9.43 -2.38
CA SER A 768 5.80 9.89 -2.53
C SER A 768 5.91 11.39 -2.24
N HIS A 769 6.95 11.80 -1.54
CA HIS A 769 7.13 13.16 -1.11
C HIS A 769 8.45 13.73 -1.61
N PRO A 770 8.50 14.99 -2.11
CA PRO A 770 9.71 15.59 -2.67
C PRO A 770 10.79 15.85 -1.62
N GLU A 771 10.40 15.96 -0.35
CA GLU A 771 11.27 16.06 0.82
C GLU A 771 10.82 15.05 1.88
N PRO A 772 11.67 14.58 2.79
CA PRO A 772 11.38 13.49 3.72
C PRO A 772 10.43 13.88 4.86
N VAL A 773 9.29 14.49 4.52
CA VAL A 773 8.27 14.95 5.48
C VAL A 773 7.39 13.82 6.01
N ASP A 774 7.49 12.66 5.42
CA ASP A 774 6.94 11.39 5.87
C ASP A 774 7.81 10.70 6.94
N GLU A 775 9.10 11.06 7.02
CA GLU A 775 9.98 10.60 8.08
C GLU A 775 9.45 10.98 9.46
N SER A 776 9.74 10.18 10.47
CA SER A 776 9.38 10.54 11.84
C SER A 776 10.24 11.68 12.38
N ALA A 777 9.66 12.52 13.26
CA ALA A 777 10.39 13.65 13.84
C ALA A 777 11.66 13.22 14.60
N LEU A 778 11.62 12.10 15.34
CA LEU A 778 12.81 11.56 16.01
C LEU A 778 13.80 10.92 15.04
N GLY A 779 13.34 10.24 13.98
CA GLY A 779 14.19 9.69 12.93
C GLY A 779 14.97 10.78 12.22
N TRP A 780 14.27 11.86 11.85
CA TRP A 780 14.89 13.04 11.26
C TRP A 780 15.97 13.67 12.13
N LEU A 781 15.70 13.86 13.44
CA LEU A 781 16.66 14.42 14.40
C LEU A 781 17.85 13.49 14.66
N ALA A 782 17.64 12.17 14.65
CA ALA A 782 18.71 11.21 14.82
C ALA A 782 19.70 11.19 13.64
N ALA A 783 19.28 11.65 12.46
CA ALA A 783 20.15 11.88 11.30
C ALA A 783 21.03 10.68 10.90
N GLY A 784 20.50 9.47 10.98
CA GLY A 784 21.22 8.22 10.70
C GLY A 784 22.00 7.64 11.89
N HIS A 785 22.07 8.33 13.03
CA HIS A 785 22.57 7.75 14.27
C HIS A 785 21.53 6.80 14.88
N ALA A 786 21.98 5.71 15.46
CA ALA A 786 21.09 4.79 16.15
C ALA A 786 20.60 5.34 17.51
N THR A 787 21.35 6.27 18.10
CA THR A 787 21.01 6.96 19.35
C THR A 787 20.98 8.46 19.14
N LEU A 788 20.02 9.12 19.79
CA LEU A 788 19.85 10.58 19.70
C LEU A 788 21.11 11.32 20.20
N PRO A 789 21.62 12.33 19.46
CA PRO A 789 22.68 13.20 19.94
C PRO A 789 22.28 13.94 21.23
N SER A 790 23.19 14.00 22.19
CA SER A 790 22.92 14.55 23.56
C SER A 790 22.56 16.03 23.57
N GLU A 791 23.01 16.79 22.58
CA GLU A 791 22.67 18.19 22.40
C GLU A 791 21.21 18.43 21.99
N LEU A 792 20.53 17.40 21.47
CA LEU A 792 19.13 17.51 21.05
C LEU A 792 18.14 17.01 22.11
N GLY A 793 18.62 16.30 23.15
CA GLY A 793 17.77 15.78 24.19
C GLY A 793 18.33 14.58 24.95
N TYR A 794 17.51 13.59 25.27
CA TYR A 794 17.87 12.49 26.14
C TYR A 794 17.75 11.13 25.46
N PHE A 795 18.63 10.23 25.80
CA PHE A 795 18.53 8.80 25.54
C PHE A 795 18.30 8.06 26.86
N LEU A 796 17.15 7.38 27.01
CA LEU A 796 16.85 6.57 28.21
C LEU A 796 17.65 5.26 28.12
N ALA A 797 18.70 5.12 28.93
CA ALA A 797 19.66 4.03 28.80
C ALA A 797 19.21 2.73 29.48
N ASP A 798 18.30 2.76 30.46
CA ASP A 798 17.99 1.65 31.35
C ASP A 798 16.73 0.90 30.95
N SER A 799 16.87 -0.34 30.47
CA SER A 799 15.73 -1.22 30.20
C SER A 799 15.29 -2.00 31.43
N TRP A 800 14.08 -1.74 31.89
CA TRP A 800 13.44 -2.44 33.02
C TRP A 800 12.77 -3.76 32.57
N ARG A 801 12.72 -4.02 31.26
CA ARG A 801 12.07 -5.19 30.64
C ARG A 801 13.01 -6.38 30.48
N MET A 802 14.15 -6.18 29.85
CA MET A 802 14.97 -7.26 29.33
C MET A 802 16.04 -7.69 30.33
N HIS A 803 16.21 -9.03 30.48
CA HIS A 803 17.39 -9.58 31.16
C HIS A 803 18.68 -9.06 30.49
N PRO A 804 19.80 -8.87 31.22
CA PRO A 804 21.05 -8.32 30.68
C PRO A 804 21.54 -8.97 29.38
N ASP A 805 21.45 -10.29 29.24
CA ASP A 805 21.93 -10.97 28.03
C ASP A 805 21.05 -10.72 26.83
N LEU A 806 19.72 -10.60 27.01
CA LEU A 806 18.81 -10.22 25.93
C LEU A 806 18.96 -8.74 25.60
N CYS A 807 19.08 -7.89 26.63
CA CYS A 807 19.28 -6.45 26.47
C CYS A 807 20.56 -6.14 25.67
N ARG A 808 21.68 -6.83 25.98
CA ARG A 808 22.94 -6.67 25.24
C ARG A 808 22.79 -6.97 23.76
N ALA A 809 22.08 -8.05 23.40
CA ALA A 809 21.84 -8.39 21.98
C ALA A 809 21.05 -7.30 21.26
N VAL A 810 19.99 -6.79 21.88
CA VAL A 810 19.16 -5.70 21.36
C VAL A 810 19.94 -4.37 21.31
N SER A 811 20.77 -4.09 22.32
CA SER A 811 21.60 -2.90 22.41
C SER A 811 22.62 -2.82 21.26
N VAL A 812 23.30 -3.93 20.97
CA VAL A 812 24.24 -4.02 19.84
C VAL A 812 23.51 -3.95 18.51
N LEU A 813 22.32 -4.55 18.39
CA LEU A 813 21.53 -4.51 17.16
C LEU A 813 21.14 -3.08 16.76
N SER A 814 20.64 -2.28 17.70
CA SER A 814 19.90 -1.06 17.38
C SER A 814 20.26 0.19 18.19
N TYR A 815 21.17 0.10 19.19
CA TYR A 815 21.44 1.23 20.10
C TYR A 815 22.91 1.44 20.39
N GLU A 816 23.81 1.08 19.48
CA GLU A 816 25.26 1.32 19.58
C GLU A 816 25.89 0.76 20.88
N GLY A 817 25.26 -0.23 21.50
CA GLY A 817 25.71 -0.76 22.79
C GLY A 817 25.38 0.12 24.01
N LYS A 818 24.63 1.23 23.85
CA LYS A 818 24.33 2.20 24.92
C LYS A 818 23.10 1.82 25.78
N LEU A 819 22.27 0.87 25.32
CA LEU A 819 21.13 0.39 26.11
C LEU A 819 21.61 -0.66 27.11
N GLU A 820 21.31 -0.47 28.38
CA GLU A 820 21.68 -1.35 29.50
C GLU A 820 20.43 -1.93 30.17
N ALA A 821 20.59 -3.04 30.87
CA ALA A 821 19.50 -3.59 31.68
C ALA A 821 19.51 -3.00 33.08
N ALA A 822 18.38 -2.48 33.55
CA ALA A 822 18.23 -2.03 34.90
C ALA A 822 18.53 -3.17 35.91
N PRO A 823 19.11 -2.90 37.11
CA PRO A 823 19.48 -3.95 38.09
C PRO A 823 18.32 -4.90 38.44
N ALA A 824 17.09 -4.39 38.51
CA ALA A 824 15.90 -5.19 38.81
C ALA A 824 15.60 -6.25 37.72
N ALA A 825 15.96 -6.00 36.47
CA ALA A 825 15.75 -6.93 35.38
C ALA A 825 16.67 -8.15 35.44
N SER A 826 17.85 -8.04 36.10
CA SER A 826 18.78 -9.14 36.31
C SER A 826 18.27 -10.19 37.32
N LEU A 827 17.27 -9.81 38.13
CA LEU A 827 16.66 -10.72 39.10
C LEU A 827 15.66 -11.72 38.51
N ARG A 828 15.37 -11.61 37.20
CA ARG A 828 14.52 -12.57 36.47
C ARG A 828 15.23 -13.89 36.30
N SER A 829 14.47 -14.99 36.35
CA SER A 829 15.00 -16.33 36.13
C SER A 829 13.94 -17.25 35.54
N LEU A 830 14.32 -18.00 34.49
CA LEU A 830 13.55 -19.12 33.94
C LEU A 830 14.37 -20.38 34.14
N ALA A 831 13.79 -21.39 34.79
CA ALA A 831 14.45 -22.65 35.03
C ALA A 831 14.84 -23.35 33.73
N GLU A 832 16.00 -24.03 33.70
CA GLU A 832 16.49 -24.92 32.65
C GLU A 832 16.88 -24.24 31.32
N LEU A 833 16.48 -23.03 31.07
CA LEU A 833 16.74 -22.34 29.78
C LEU A 833 17.50 -21.02 29.98
N PRO A 834 18.61 -20.80 29.26
CA PRO A 834 19.40 -19.59 29.41
C PRO A 834 18.66 -18.35 28.85
N PRO A 835 18.99 -17.15 29.35
CA PRO A 835 18.50 -15.90 28.80
C PRO A 835 19.16 -15.54 27.45
N GLY A 836 18.63 -14.56 26.77
CA GLY A 836 19.21 -13.99 25.56
C GLY A 836 18.50 -14.41 24.27
N VAL A 837 19.23 -14.37 23.15
CA VAL A 837 18.72 -14.71 21.83
C VAL A 837 19.26 -16.07 21.38
N GLU A 838 18.38 -16.98 20.96
CA GLU A 838 18.74 -18.26 20.35
C GLU A 838 18.22 -18.32 18.91
N THR A 839 19.01 -18.90 18.01
CA THR A 839 18.52 -19.24 16.66
C THR A 839 18.33 -20.74 16.55
N VAL A 840 17.15 -21.15 16.13
CA VAL A 840 16.80 -22.55 15.81
C VAL A 840 16.71 -22.69 14.30
N PHE A 841 17.56 -23.52 13.73
CA PHE A 841 17.57 -23.81 12.30
C PHE A 841 16.60 -24.92 11.97
N VAL A 842 15.73 -24.64 10.99
CA VAL A 842 14.76 -25.59 10.44
C VAL A 842 15.02 -25.73 8.95
N ASP A 843 15.36 -26.93 8.51
CA ASP A 843 15.62 -27.20 7.10
C ASP A 843 14.31 -27.22 6.30
N HIS A 844 14.11 -26.25 5.44
CA HIS A 844 13.03 -26.21 4.46
C HIS A 844 13.43 -25.44 3.20
N SER A 845 12.72 -25.66 2.10
CA SER A 845 13.00 -25.04 0.80
C SER A 845 11.70 -24.64 0.10
N ARG A 846 11.77 -23.59 -0.72
CA ARG A 846 10.65 -23.05 -1.53
C ARG A 846 9.45 -22.55 -0.71
N ASN A 847 9.66 -22.25 0.56
CA ASN A 847 8.66 -21.54 1.35
C ASN A 847 8.85 -20.03 1.16
N THR A 848 7.76 -19.32 0.91
CA THR A 848 7.75 -17.88 0.64
C THR A 848 7.17 -17.10 1.82
N THR A 849 5.85 -17.19 2.03
CA THR A 849 5.11 -16.47 3.09
C THR A 849 4.71 -17.36 4.26
N SER A 850 4.84 -18.68 4.13
CA SER A 850 4.50 -19.65 5.18
C SER A 850 5.37 -20.89 5.13
N SER A 851 5.65 -21.48 6.31
CA SER A 851 6.42 -22.70 6.51
C SER A 851 5.74 -23.57 7.54
N SER A 852 5.32 -24.77 7.12
CA SER A 852 4.77 -25.80 8.03
C SER A 852 5.80 -26.35 8.97
N GLU A 853 7.06 -26.40 8.53
CA GLU A 853 8.21 -26.87 9.29
C GLU A 853 8.51 -25.92 10.45
N GLU A 854 8.54 -24.60 10.20
CA GLU A 854 8.68 -23.60 11.26
C GLU A 854 7.46 -23.57 12.19
N ALA A 855 6.24 -23.73 11.67
CA ALA A 855 5.04 -23.79 12.50
C ALA A 855 5.07 -25.00 13.46
N ALA A 856 5.55 -26.15 13.01
CA ALA A 856 5.76 -27.32 13.87
C ALA A 856 6.83 -27.06 14.93
N GLU A 857 7.93 -26.40 14.59
CA GLU A 857 8.96 -26.00 15.55
C GLU A 857 8.45 -24.96 16.56
N VAL A 858 7.62 -24.01 16.17
CA VAL A 858 6.94 -23.08 17.09
C VAL A 858 6.13 -23.85 18.14
N VAL A 859 5.36 -24.87 17.74
CA VAL A 859 4.60 -25.74 18.66
C VAL A 859 5.55 -26.46 19.61
N HIS A 860 6.63 -27.04 19.11
CA HIS A 860 7.64 -27.73 19.90
C HIS A 860 8.29 -26.79 20.93
N GLN A 861 8.69 -25.58 20.49
CA GLN A 861 9.27 -24.58 21.40
C GLN A 861 8.26 -24.10 22.45
N ALA A 862 6.99 -23.88 22.07
CA ALA A 862 5.95 -23.52 23.05
C ALA A 862 5.79 -24.61 24.12
N GLN A 863 5.70 -25.90 23.72
CA GLN A 863 5.62 -27.03 24.65
C GLN A 863 6.85 -27.14 25.55
N ARG A 864 8.03 -26.83 25.04
CA ARG A 864 9.28 -26.85 25.79
C ARG A 864 9.33 -25.78 26.90
N HIS A 865 8.66 -24.65 26.75
CA HIS A 865 8.69 -23.54 27.68
C HIS A 865 7.52 -23.58 28.71
N ILE A 866 6.35 -24.06 28.30
CA ILE A 866 5.17 -24.13 29.17
C ILE A 866 5.43 -25.04 30.38
N GLY A 867 5.05 -24.60 31.57
CA GLY A 867 5.23 -25.32 32.83
C GLY A 867 6.58 -25.07 33.51
N LEU A 868 7.56 -24.49 32.84
CA LEU A 868 8.82 -24.13 33.45
C LEU A 868 8.63 -23.09 34.57
N LYS A 869 9.42 -23.16 35.61
CA LYS A 869 9.37 -22.20 36.73
C LYS A 869 9.93 -20.85 36.30
N TRP A 870 9.08 -19.85 36.31
CA TRP A 870 9.40 -18.45 36.03
C TRP A 870 9.43 -17.58 37.29
N ILE A 871 10.48 -16.80 37.46
CA ILE A 871 10.65 -15.79 38.52
C ILE A 871 10.65 -14.42 37.79
N PRO A 872 9.58 -13.61 37.95
CA PRO A 872 9.47 -12.33 37.23
C PRO A 872 10.45 -11.25 37.70
N GLY A 873 11.08 -11.45 38.86
CA GLY A 873 11.88 -10.42 39.56
C GLY A 873 11.04 -9.53 40.47
N GLY A 874 11.71 -8.74 41.31
CA GLY A 874 11.07 -7.92 42.37
C GLY A 874 10.30 -8.79 43.36
N ASP A 875 9.24 -8.25 43.95
CA ASP A 875 8.41 -8.94 44.97
C ASP A 875 7.37 -9.91 44.37
N LYS A 876 7.40 -10.16 43.09
CA LYS A 876 6.44 -11.05 42.43
C LYS A 876 6.80 -12.52 42.69
N PRO A 877 5.82 -13.39 43.06
CA PRO A 877 6.08 -14.77 43.36
C PRO A 877 6.45 -15.57 42.10
N ALA A 878 7.29 -16.60 42.31
CA ALA A 878 7.60 -17.56 41.25
C ALA A 878 6.34 -18.36 40.86
N ARG A 879 6.16 -18.61 39.55
CA ARG A 879 5.04 -19.37 39.00
C ARG A 879 5.47 -20.20 37.80
N ALA A 880 4.65 -21.11 37.37
CA ALA A 880 4.84 -21.80 36.09
C ALA A 880 4.50 -20.88 34.90
N LEU A 881 5.22 -21.02 33.79
CA LEU A 881 4.83 -20.38 32.55
C LEU A 881 3.55 -21.02 31.99
N THR A 882 2.65 -20.15 31.53
CA THR A 882 1.41 -20.54 30.87
C THR A 882 1.47 -20.24 29.36
N PRO A 883 0.55 -20.72 28.54
CA PRO A 883 0.52 -20.36 27.11
C PRO A 883 0.50 -18.85 26.85
N GLU A 884 -0.14 -18.06 27.71
CA GLU A 884 -0.24 -16.60 27.60
C GLU A 884 1.09 -15.88 27.81
N ASP A 885 2.08 -16.56 28.44
CA ASP A 885 3.44 -16.07 28.65
C ASP A 885 4.35 -16.19 27.44
N ILE A 886 3.84 -16.81 26.38
CA ILE A 886 4.56 -16.99 25.13
C ILE A 886 3.93 -16.12 24.05
N LEU A 887 4.79 -15.38 23.35
CA LEU A 887 4.42 -14.52 22.25
C LEU A 887 5.10 -15.02 20.98
N VAL A 888 4.33 -15.24 19.91
CA VAL A 888 4.86 -15.69 18.62
C VAL A 888 4.72 -14.58 17.60
N VAL A 889 5.84 -14.12 17.09
CA VAL A 889 5.92 -13.11 16.03
C VAL A 889 6.21 -13.81 14.71
N ALA A 890 5.40 -13.58 13.69
CA ALA A 890 5.66 -14.07 12.34
C ALA A 890 5.79 -12.92 11.34
N ALA A 891 6.63 -13.11 10.33
CA ALA A 891 6.89 -12.09 9.32
C ALA A 891 5.69 -11.81 8.41
N TYR A 892 4.85 -12.83 8.17
CA TYR A 892 3.73 -12.79 7.24
C TYR A 892 2.43 -13.29 7.88
N ASN A 893 1.29 -12.75 7.46
CA ASN A 893 -0.02 -13.16 7.95
C ASN A 893 -0.35 -14.63 7.63
N ALA A 894 0.08 -15.14 6.48
CA ALA A 894 -0.04 -16.56 6.13
C ALA A 894 0.60 -17.46 7.20
N GLN A 895 1.79 -17.08 7.67
CA GLN A 895 2.48 -17.80 8.75
C GLN A 895 1.73 -17.67 10.08
N VAL A 896 1.19 -16.49 10.37
CA VAL A 896 0.37 -16.26 11.59
C VAL A 896 -0.81 -17.24 11.64
N GLN A 897 -1.56 -17.40 10.54
CA GLN A 897 -2.69 -18.33 10.48
C GLN A 897 -2.26 -19.78 10.59
N LEU A 898 -1.20 -20.17 9.89
CA LEU A 898 -0.67 -21.52 9.94
C LEU A 898 -0.21 -21.90 11.36
N ILE A 899 0.50 -21.00 12.04
CA ILE A 899 0.95 -21.18 13.43
C ILE A 899 -0.26 -21.26 14.39
N ARG A 900 -1.27 -20.40 14.23
CA ARG A 900 -2.49 -20.46 15.07
C ARG A 900 -3.18 -21.81 14.94
N GLN A 901 -3.35 -22.31 13.72
CA GLN A 901 -3.95 -23.62 13.48
C GLN A 901 -3.13 -24.74 14.11
N ALA A 902 -1.79 -24.70 13.96
CA ALA A 902 -0.89 -25.70 14.55
C ALA A 902 -0.97 -25.71 16.09
N LEU A 903 -0.95 -24.52 16.73
CA LEU A 903 -1.08 -24.36 18.18
C LEU A 903 -2.47 -24.81 18.68
N GLN A 904 -3.55 -24.50 17.95
CA GLN A 904 -4.90 -24.93 18.28
C GLN A 904 -5.04 -26.45 18.24
N HIS A 905 -4.49 -27.09 17.21
CA HIS A 905 -4.46 -28.57 17.12
C HIS A 905 -3.62 -29.20 18.23
N ALA A 906 -2.60 -28.49 18.73
CA ALA A 906 -1.78 -28.95 19.85
C ALA A 906 -2.39 -28.64 21.24
N GLY A 907 -3.58 -28.04 21.31
CA GLY A 907 -4.23 -27.64 22.56
C GLY A 907 -3.61 -26.42 23.23
N LEU A 908 -2.89 -25.58 22.49
CA LEU A 908 -2.14 -24.41 22.95
C LEU A 908 -2.75 -23.08 22.46
N ALA A 909 -4.06 -22.99 22.35
CA ALA A 909 -4.77 -21.82 21.84
C ALA A 909 -4.52 -20.50 22.65
N GLY A 910 -4.04 -20.61 23.90
CA GLY A 910 -3.67 -19.44 24.72
C GLY A 910 -2.36 -18.75 24.32
N VAL A 911 -1.54 -19.36 23.47
CA VAL A 911 -0.32 -18.71 22.92
C VAL A 911 -0.72 -17.57 21.98
N ARG A 912 -0.16 -16.37 22.23
CA ARG A 912 -0.47 -15.18 21.46
C ARG A 912 0.34 -15.16 20.15
N VAL A 913 -0.35 -15.13 19.00
CA VAL A 913 0.30 -15.14 17.67
C VAL A 913 -0.10 -13.91 16.87
N GLY A 914 0.86 -13.26 16.20
CA GLY A 914 0.61 -12.08 15.37
C GLY A 914 1.84 -11.64 14.57
N THR A 915 1.65 -10.60 13.76
CA THR A 915 2.77 -9.89 13.12
C THR A 915 3.46 -8.95 14.11
N VAL A 916 4.62 -8.43 13.73
CA VAL A 916 5.41 -7.48 14.52
C VAL A 916 4.55 -6.27 14.95
N ASP A 917 3.76 -5.74 14.02
CA ASP A 917 2.92 -4.55 14.24
C ASP A 917 1.89 -4.76 15.36
N LYS A 918 1.30 -5.98 15.46
CA LYS A 918 0.27 -6.31 16.44
C LYS A 918 0.80 -6.31 17.88
N PHE A 919 2.08 -6.54 18.07
CA PHE A 919 2.67 -6.71 19.40
C PHE A 919 3.44 -5.50 19.90
N GLN A 920 3.35 -4.37 19.20
CA GLN A 920 3.93 -3.14 19.70
C GLN A 920 3.36 -2.76 21.08
N GLY A 921 4.23 -2.36 22.01
CA GLY A 921 3.85 -2.07 23.39
C GLY A 921 3.68 -3.30 24.31
N GLN A 922 3.52 -4.52 23.77
CA GLN A 922 3.36 -5.75 24.55
C GLN A 922 4.69 -6.36 24.97
N GLU A 923 4.65 -7.27 25.93
CA GLU A 923 5.81 -8.04 26.39
C GLU A 923 5.43 -9.45 26.87
N ALA A 924 6.40 -10.35 26.88
CA ALA A 924 6.25 -11.71 27.39
C ALA A 924 7.58 -12.26 27.93
N PRO A 925 7.56 -13.21 28.88
CA PRO A 925 8.76 -13.91 29.31
C PRO A 925 9.55 -14.52 28.15
N VAL A 926 8.85 -15.12 27.18
CA VAL A 926 9.43 -15.80 26.01
C VAL A 926 8.80 -15.30 24.72
N VAL A 927 9.64 -15.03 23.72
CA VAL A 927 9.22 -14.65 22.36
C VAL A 927 9.78 -15.65 21.36
N LEU A 928 8.94 -16.15 20.47
CA LEU A 928 9.31 -16.98 19.34
C LEU A 928 9.13 -16.17 18.05
N VAL A 929 10.14 -16.10 17.20
CA VAL A 929 10.11 -15.34 15.95
C VAL A 929 10.24 -16.33 14.80
N SER A 930 9.20 -16.43 13.95
CA SER A 930 9.19 -17.30 12.76
C SER A 930 9.39 -16.48 11.50
N MET A 931 10.43 -16.79 10.72
CA MET A 931 10.80 -16.04 9.51
C MET A 931 10.05 -16.53 8.27
N ALA A 932 9.49 -17.74 8.29
CA ALA A 932 8.68 -18.38 7.25
C ALA A 932 9.39 -18.65 5.92
N CYS A 933 10.21 -17.74 5.42
CA CYS A 933 10.84 -17.77 4.12
C CYS A 933 12.08 -18.68 4.11
N SER A 934 12.24 -19.50 3.07
CA SER A 934 13.40 -20.42 2.96
C SER A 934 14.68 -19.70 2.57
N ALA A 935 14.61 -18.80 1.60
CA ALA A 935 15.75 -18.03 1.11
C ALA A 935 15.28 -16.63 0.70
N VAL A 936 16.18 -15.66 0.71
CA VAL A 936 15.86 -14.25 0.36
C VAL A 936 15.31 -14.11 -1.06
N ALA A 937 15.82 -14.91 -2.01
CA ALA A 937 15.32 -14.92 -3.38
C ALA A 937 13.82 -15.35 -3.50
N GLU A 938 13.30 -16.01 -2.47
CA GLU A 938 11.91 -16.47 -2.40
C GLU A 938 11.01 -15.52 -1.59
N ALA A 939 11.58 -14.44 -1.02
CA ALA A 939 10.86 -13.48 -0.20
C ALA A 939 10.05 -12.51 -1.07
N PRO A 940 8.70 -12.50 -1.01
CA PRO A 940 7.88 -11.68 -1.92
C PRO A 940 8.08 -10.17 -1.77
N ARG A 941 8.55 -9.73 -0.60
CA ARG A 941 8.83 -8.33 -0.27
C ARG A 941 10.33 -8.04 -0.10
N GLY A 942 11.19 -8.99 -0.55
CA GLY A 942 12.64 -8.87 -0.50
C GLY A 942 13.27 -9.00 0.88
N ALA A 943 14.61 -8.97 0.89
CA ALA A 943 15.41 -9.03 2.11
C ALA A 943 15.17 -7.83 3.03
N GLU A 944 15.05 -6.64 2.45
CA GLU A 944 14.88 -5.38 3.18
C GLU A 944 13.64 -5.38 4.07
N PHE A 945 12.56 -6.05 3.66
CA PHE A 945 11.39 -6.22 4.51
C PHE A 945 11.62 -7.25 5.62
N LEU A 946 12.20 -8.41 5.25
CA LEU A 946 12.26 -9.59 6.14
C LEU A 946 13.35 -9.43 7.21
N LEU A 947 14.49 -8.85 6.86
CA LEU A 947 15.65 -8.67 7.73
C LEU A 947 15.78 -7.24 8.27
N ASN A 948 14.77 -6.39 8.05
CA ASN A 948 14.76 -5.02 8.53
C ASN A 948 15.07 -4.93 10.02
N ARG A 949 16.10 -4.17 10.37
CA ARG A 949 16.62 -4.04 11.75
C ARG A 949 15.55 -3.61 12.74
N ASN A 950 14.69 -2.65 12.36
CA ASN A 950 13.63 -2.15 13.23
C ASN A 950 12.56 -3.21 13.52
N ARG A 951 12.19 -4.03 12.50
CA ARG A 951 11.25 -5.15 12.66
C ARG A 951 11.82 -6.23 13.58
N ILE A 952 13.07 -6.59 13.37
CA ILE A 952 13.77 -7.58 14.21
C ILE A 952 13.93 -7.04 15.64
N ASN A 953 14.31 -5.76 15.80
CA ASN A 953 14.40 -5.10 17.09
C ASN A 953 13.06 -5.18 17.85
N VAL A 954 11.95 -4.78 17.20
CA VAL A 954 10.63 -4.85 17.82
C VAL A 954 10.27 -6.29 18.20
N ALA A 955 10.50 -7.25 17.32
CA ALA A 955 10.17 -8.66 17.57
C ALA A 955 10.94 -9.20 18.80
N VAL A 956 12.26 -9.06 18.81
CA VAL A 956 13.14 -9.63 19.85
C VAL A 956 12.97 -8.91 21.19
N SER A 957 12.83 -7.58 21.18
CA SER A 957 12.70 -6.77 22.39
C SER A 957 11.34 -6.88 23.10
N ARG A 958 10.40 -7.67 22.58
CA ARG A 958 9.18 -8.05 23.33
C ARG A 958 9.50 -9.05 24.46
N GLY A 959 10.64 -9.72 24.40
CA GLY A 959 11.08 -10.69 25.39
C GLY A 959 11.53 -10.05 26.71
N GLN A 960 11.18 -10.67 27.83
CA GLN A 960 11.74 -10.33 29.15
C GLN A 960 12.99 -11.16 29.45
N TRP A 961 12.99 -12.43 29.05
CA TRP A 961 14.07 -13.39 29.32
C TRP A 961 14.72 -13.90 28.05
N ARG A 962 13.92 -14.38 27.09
CA ARG A 962 14.40 -15.13 25.94
C ARG A 962 13.66 -14.77 24.66
N ALA A 963 14.42 -14.68 23.56
CA ALA A 963 13.89 -14.65 22.20
C ALA A 963 14.47 -15.82 21.39
N VAL A 964 13.62 -16.56 20.69
CA VAL A 964 14.00 -17.69 19.84
C VAL A 964 13.66 -17.37 18.40
N ILE A 965 14.66 -17.23 17.54
CA ILE A 965 14.51 -16.99 16.11
C ILE A 965 14.50 -18.34 15.39
N ILE A 966 13.38 -18.70 14.77
CA ILE A 966 13.17 -19.95 14.03
C ILE A 966 13.25 -19.61 12.55
N ARG A 967 14.20 -20.22 11.83
CA ARG A 967 14.46 -19.89 10.43
C ARG A 967 15.17 -20.98 9.65
N SER A 968 15.09 -20.91 8.31
CA SER A 968 15.95 -21.68 7.42
C SER A 968 17.41 -21.23 7.52
N PRO A 969 18.38 -22.17 7.43
CA PRO A 969 19.80 -21.83 7.27
C PRO A 969 20.07 -21.01 5.98
N GLU A 970 19.34 -21.29 4.90
CA GLU A 970 19.52 -20.66 3.59
C GLU A 970 19.06 -19.19 3.56
N LEU A 971 18.26 -18.75 4.54
CA LEU A 971 17.77 -17.37 4.61
C LEU A 971 18.88 -16.32 4.66
N THR A 972 20.03 -16.65 5.23
CA THR A 972 21.20 -15.78 5.32
C THR A 972 22.34 -16.16 4.35
N ASN A 973 22.08 -17.09 3.43
CA ASN A 973 23.07 -17.57 2.46
C ASN A 973 22.96 -16.78 1.14
N TYR A 974 23.14 -15.46 1.20
CA TYR A 974 23.19 -14.59 0.04
C TYR A 974 24.15 -13.43 0.29
N MET A 975 24.60 -12.78 -0.79
CA MET A 975 25.44 -11.59 -0.72
C MET A 975 24.65 -10.38 -1.20
N PRO A 976 24.32 -9.42 -0.32
CA PRO A 976 23.66 -8.19 -0.73
C PRO A 976 24.52 -7.34 -1.66
N ALA A 977 23.90 -6.70 -2.64
CA ALA A 977 24.59 -5.76 -3.54
C ALA A 977 24.85 -4.39 -2.91
N LYS A 978 24.06 -3.98 -1.90
CA LYS A 978 24.17 -2.68 -1.24
C LYS A 978 24.90 -2.79 0.10
N PRO A 979 25.80 -1.84 0.46
CA PRO A 979 26.44 -1.81 1.78
C PRO A 979 25.44 -1.79 2.94
N ALA A 980 24.39 -0.99 2.86
CA ALA A 980 23.36 -0.93 3.92
C ALA A 980 22.66 -2.28 4.16
N ALA A 981 22.32 -3.02 3.10
CA ALA A 981 21.72 -4.35 3.22
C ALA A 981 22.71 -5.39 3.78
N LEU A 982 24.04 -5.21 3.53
CA LEU A 982 25.07 -6.03 4.14
C LEU A 982 25.20 -5.76 5.65
N GLU A 983 25.08 -4.51 6.07
CA GLU A 983 25.02 -4.12 7.49
C GLU A 983 23.80 -4.74 8.19
N GLU A 984 22.62 -4.70 7.58
CA GLU A 984 21.41 -5.35 8.12
C GLU A 984 21.57 -6.86 8.25
N LEU A 985 22.08 -7.52 7.20
CA LEU A 985 22.36 -8.94 7.25
C LEU A 985 23.38 -9.29 8.34
N GLY A 986 24.46 -8.51 8.44
CA GLY A 986 25.49 -8.67 9.49
C GLY A 986 24.91 -8.50 10.89
N ALA A 987 24.07 -7.49 11.10
CA ALA A 987 23.39 -7.24 12.36
C ALA A 987 22.44 -8.38 12.74
N PHE A 988 21.68 -8.91 11.79
CA PHE A 988 20.78 -10.05 12.01
C PHE A 988 21.55 -11.34 12.37
N ILE A 989 22.65 -11.65 11.65
CA ILE A 989 23.50 -12.82 11.96
C ILE A 989 24.15 -12.64 13.34
N GLY A 990 24.57 -11.43 13.70
CA GLY A 990 25.21 -11.10 14.97
C GLY A 990 24.32 -11.27 16.20
N LEU A 991 22.98 -11.23 16.06
CA LEU A 991 22.03 -11.35 17.15
C LEU A 991 22.19 -12.63 17.99
N SER A 992 22.48 -13.75 17.38
CA SER A 992 22.53 -15.08 18.02
C SER A 992 23.89 -15.41 18.64
N GLY A 993 24.78 -14.43 18.86
CA GLY A 993 26.09 -14.55 19.56
C GLY A 993 26.80 -15.89 19.35
N ASN A 994 27.75 -15.95 18.42
CA ASN A 994 28.78 -16.98 18.28
C ASN A 994 28.37 -18.47 18.48
N ARG A 995 27.57 -19.01 17.54
CA ARG A 995 27.81 -20.33 17.01
C ARG A 995 27.80 -20.23 15.48
N VAL A 996 28.88 -19.71 14.94
CA VAL A 996 29.25 -19.95 13.56
C VAL A 996 29.52 -21.46 13.48
N LEU A 997 28.57 -22.22 12.93
CA LEU A 997 28.88 -23.58 12.51
C LEU A 997 29.99 -23.46 11.45
N PRO A 998 31.11 -24.23 11.59
CA PRO A 998 32.14 -24.21 10.58
C PRO A 998 31.51 -24.64 9.24
N PRO A 999 31.92 -24.04 8.11
CA PRO A 999 31.39 -24.40 6.80
C PRO A 999 31.56 -25.90 6.62
N LYS A 1000 30.47 -26.62 6.28
CA LYS A 1000 30.54 -28.00 5.85
C LYS A 1000 31.56 -28.06 4.71
N GLN A 1001 32.70 -28.71 4.93
CA GLN A 1001 33.69 -28.95 3.88
C GLN A 1001 33.01 -29.74 2.76
N GLY A 1002 32.56 -29.00 1.75
CA GLY A 1002 32.10 -29.56 0.50
C GLY A 1002 33.27 -30.32 -0.12
N LYS A 1003 33.16 -31.66 -0.22
CA LYS A 1003 34.08 -32.42 -1.04
C LYS A 1003 33.90 -31.92 -2.48
N PHE A 1004 34.85 -31.09 -2.94
CA PHE A 1004 35.08 -30.91 -4.35
C PHE A 1004 35.46 -32.30 -4.90
N ARG A 1005 34.54 -32.92 -5.64
CA ARG A 1005 34.91 -33.98 -6.58
C ARG A 1005 35.31 -33.30 -7.87
N GLY A 1006 36.55 -33.49 -8.25
CA GLY A 1006 37.20 -33.09 -9.51
C GLY A 1006 36.48 -33.67 -10.74
#